data_fcc1da4af4d7917a0f2d4725758aaafb
#
_entry.id   fcc1da4af4d7917a0f2d4725758aaafb
#
_cell.length_a   1.000
_cell.length_b   1.000
_cell.length_c   1.000
_cell.angle_alpha   90.00
_cell.angle_beta   90.00
_cell.angle_gamma   90.00
#
_symmetry.space_group_name_H-M   'P 1'
#
loop_
_entity.id
_entity.type
_entity.pdbx_description
1 polymer ?
#
loop_
_entity_poly.entity_id
_entity_poly.type
_entity_poly.pdbx_seq_one_letter_code
_entity_poly.pdbx_strand_id
1 'polypeptide(L)'
;PGFEPHDRLVILEDVDGDGKADTSKIFADDLHVPLSFEFGDGGVYVSEQPNLTFLQDVDGDDRADVHEVVLSGFGTEDSHHALHDFIWTPDGALLFRESIFHHSQIETPYGPVRQQNSGWFRYEPKIHRLTAMGTYPSTNPWGVTFDPWGNHVASHPIFAEAFHSLDPPYPQQHARPQGLQAYSGTCGQAFVDNPGFPEELQGGFIKARYKPTNRIEIHRWIENEFGFNEQYVSDLIFSTNLSFIPVDLHFGPRGDLFVVDWYNPVKGHAQYSLRDSRRDRESGRIWRVTAKKGKVSDVPQLQEMPERKLAELLGHREFRVRYLATRELASRDKTLATAAVNDWIDSLKDNDPKRARSLAEGMACLSTLGVVRPELLVGLASDTDHHARAAAIRQLRYWHNSLPDRHEILLNAATDSSGLVRMEAAIAASWIGTREALDAVLSIFRQPIGGHLAYAAVCALESQPLQQHWQNDQKSIVPALLKRARRSLEIQEPKAAGKDKAFDRRPETVEVRISCEPERMLFTNKQFSVRPGQPVKLVFLNPDATDHNLVLVQPGAMEEVGVAANAMARDPKNATSDFIPEEKKNLILEATPMIGPTRKSLVHVLRFEAPQEPGVYPYVCTFPGHWIVMNGKMVVARDQAEAERLLDACRPTMVNVWKAEDFPTVATSQDEETLSRGMHAFAKAQCTQCHVAAGHGVNLGPDLVKSVKKLRGKDLLLQILDPSLKIDDDYRMVQFLLTDGRVVSGVVASETPETYTIRPNLLMPEKVKRIQKKDVEERFSSQVSPMPAGLVNVLTRQEILDLVSFLEAGENLPAGLSGHHEIPMVE
;
A
#
# COMPACT_ATOMS: atom_id res chain seq x y z
N PRO A 1 12.46 -25.71 -0.38
CA PRO A 1 12.77 -27.12 -0.11
C PRO A 1 13.69 -27.22 1.12
N GLY A 2 13.26 -27.94 2.16
CA GLY A 2 13.99 -28.10 3.40
C GLY A 2 13.66 -27.15 4.54
N PHE A 3 12.58 -26.37 4.43
CA PHE A 3 12.02 -25.59 5.53
C PHE A 3 10.77 -26.31 6.01
N GLU A 4 10.74 -26.71 7.26
CA GLU A 4 9.53 -27.23 7.89
C GLU A 4 8.72 -26.04 8.43
N PRO A 5 7.41 -25.99 8.22
CA PRO A 5 6.54 -24.94 8.77
C PRO A 5 6.47 -25.08 10.30
N HIS A 6 6.44 -23.95 11.02
CA HIS A 6 6.42 -23.93 12.49
C HIS A 6 5.49 -22.84 13.05
N ASP A 7 4.69 -22.23 12.20
CA ASP A 7 3.72 -21.22 12.66
C ASP A 7 2.54 -21.89 13.38
N ARG A 8 1.87 -21.13 14.27
CA ARG A 8 0.88 -21.68 15.19
C ARG A 8 -0.37 -20.83 15.27
N LEU A 9 -1.51 -21.48 15.49
CA LEU A 9 -2.69 -20.87 16.08
C LEU A 9 -2.70 -21.18 17.57
N VAL A 10 -2.88 -20.14 18.39
CA VAL A 10 -2.86 -20.24 19.84
C VAL A 10 -4.13 -19.65 20.45
N ILE A 11 -4.63 -20.31 21.51
CA ILE A 11 -5.69 -19.81 22.36
C ILE A 11 -5.03 -19.16 23.57
N LEU A 12 -5.36 -17.88 23.83
CA LEU A 12 -4.89 -17.15 25.00
C LEU A 12 -6.08 -16.92 25.93
N GLU A 13 -5.92 -17.21 27.21
CA GLU A 13 -7.00 -17.08 28.18
C GLU A 13 -6.57 -16.19 29.36
N ASP A 14 -7.44 -15.25 29.71
CA ASP A 14 -7.40 -14.42 30.92
C ASP A 14 -8.30 -15.11 31.97
N VAL A 15 -7.71 -16.00 32.80
CA VAL A 15 -8.44 -16.88 33.72
C VAL A 15 -8.91 -16.15 34.96
N ASP A 16 -8.11 -15.19 35.45
CA ASP A 16 -8.43 -14.45 36.67
C ASP A 16 -9.15 -13.11 36.41
N GLY A 17 -9.29 -12.72 35.14
CA GLY A 17 -10.00 -11.53 34.70
C GLY A 17 -9.27 -10.22 34.96
N ASP A 18 -7.93 -10.24 35.14
CA ASP A 18 -7.08 -9.06 35.37
C ASP A 18 -6.79 -8.28 34.08
N GLY A 19 -7.19 -8.81 32.92
CA GLY A 19 -6.97 -8.24 31.59
C GLY A 19 -5.65 -8.67 30.94
N LYS A 20 -4.97 -9.69 31.47
CA LYS A 20 -3.80 -10.31 30.89
C LYS A 20 -4.06 -11.78 30.62
N ALA A 21 -3.43 -12.30 29.60
CA ALA A 21 -3.51 -13.74 29.37
C ALA A 21 -2.60 -14.48 30.36
N ASP A 22 -3.17 -15.44 31.09
CA ASP A 22 -2.48 -16.31 32.06
C ASP A 22 -2.03 -17.60 31.44
N THR A 23 -2.78 -18.09 30.45
CA THR A 23 -2.51 -19.37 29.79
C THR A 23 -2.44 -19.21 28.28
N SER A 24 -1.72 -20.14 27.66
CA SER A 24 -1.61 -20.26 26.21
C SER A 24 -1.69 -21.73 25.84
N LYS A 25 -2.63 -22.09 24.97
CA LYS A 25 -2.79 -23.43 24.40
C LYS A 25 -2.52 -23.40 22.90
N ILE A 26 -1.84 -24.41 22.36
CA ILE A 26 -1.65 -24.55 20.91
C ILE A 26 -2.88 -25.24 20.35
N PHE A 27 -3.65 -24.54 19.52
CA PHE A 27 -4.79 -25.08 18.79
C PHE A 27 -4.33 -25.88 17.56
N ALA A 28 -3.39 -25.32 16.80
CA ALA A 28 -2.75 -25.99 15.67
C ALA A 28 -1.30 -25.52 15.54
N ASP A 29 -0.40 -26.39 15.15
CA ASP A 29 1.01 -26.14 14.87
C ASP A 29 1.38 -26.60 13.46
N ASP A 30 2.65 -26.38 13.09
CA ASP A 30 3.21 -26.71 11.77
C ASP A 30 2.49 -26.06 10.59
N LEU A 31 1.89 -24.88 10.82
CA LEU A 31 1.20 -24.09 9.80
C LEU A 31 2.20 -23.28 8.94
N HIS A 32 1.84 -23.08 7.68
CA HIS A 32 2.68 -22.36 6.72
C HIS A 32 2.14 -20.93 6.46
N VAL A 33 2.75 -19.93 7.13
CA VAL A 33 2.45 -18.50 6.95
C VAL A 33 0.95 -18.18 7.11
N PRO A 34 0.33 -18.47 8.25
CA PRO A 34 -1.08 -18.20 8.49
C PRO A 34 -1.30 -16.70 8.75
N LEU A 35 -1.58 -15.92 7.71
CA LEU A 35 -1.77 -14.47 7.82
C LEU A 35 -3.15 -14.08 8.33
N SER A 36 -4.15 -14.95 8.20
CA SER A 36 -5.52 -14.65 8.61
C SER A 36 -6.28 -15.93 8.92
N PHE A 37 -7.28 -15.82 9.79
CA PHE A 37 -8.22 -16.88 10.05
C PHE A 37 -9.61 -16.30 10.37
N GLU A 38 -10.65 -17.12 10.23
CA GLU A 38 -12.01 -16.75 10.62
C GLU A 38 -12.81 -17.99 11.05
N PHE A 39 -13.62 -17.85 12.10
CA PHE A 39 -14.50 -18.91 12.59
C PHE A 39 -15.68 -19.13 11.67
N GLY A 40 -16.07 -20.39 11.48
CA GLY A 40 -17.27 -20.75 10.74
C GLY A 40 -17.45 -22.26 10.59
N ASP A 41 -18.67 -22.68 10.34
CA ASP A 41 -19.05 -24.06 10.05
C ASP A 41 -18.58 -25.09 11.10
N GLY A 42 -18.44 -24.66 12.36
CA GLY A 42 -17.98 -25.50 13.48
C GLY A 42 -16.47 -25.63 13.61
N GLY A 43 -15.69 -24.82 12.91
CA GLY A 43 -14.23 -24.82 12.95
C GLY A 43 -13.64 -23.47 12.58
N VAL A 44 -12.44 -23.47 12.01
CA VAL A 44 -11.64 -22.29 11.66
C VAL A 44 -11.12 -22.42 10.24
N TYR A 45 -11.44 -21.45 9.40
CA TYR A 45 -10.79 -21.29 8.10
C TYR A 45 -9.49 -20.52 8.27
N VAL A 46 -8.39 -21.05 7.73
CA VAL A 46 -7.03 -20.50 7.90
C VAL A 46 -6.39 -20.31 6.53
N SER A 47 -5.72 -19.18 6.34
CA SER A 47 -4.83 -19.01 5.19
C SER A 47 -3.55 -19.82 5.43
N GLU A 48 -3.24 -20.72 4.51
CA GLU A 48 -2.05 -21.58 4.60
C GLU A 48 -1.46 -21.75 3.20
N GLN A 49 -0.79 -20.73 2.74
CA GLN A 49 -0.33 -20.60 1.37
C GLN A 49 0.34 -21.86 0.81
N PRO A 50 -0.07 -22.46 -0.34
CA PRO A 50 -1.04 -21.92 -1.32
C PRO A 50 -2.50 -22.33 -1.07
N ASN A 51 -2.86 -22.67 0.14
CA ASN A 51 -4.14 -23.27 0.49
C ASN A 51 -5.03 -22.34 1.31
N LEU A 52 -6.34 -22.54 1.18
CA LEU A 52 -7.32 -22.25 2.21
C LEU A 52 -7.59 -23.56 2.94
N THR A 53 -7.33 -23.59 4.23
CA THR A 53 -7.42 -24.77 5.07
C THR A 53 -8.53 -24.62 6.09
N PHE A 54 -9.22 -25.70 6.42
CA PHE A 54 -10.21 -25.76 7.48
C PHE A 54 -9.69 -26.64 8.61
N LEU A 55 -9.72 -26.12 9.83
CA LEU A 55 -9.31 -26.77 11.05
C LEU A 55 -10.51 -26.94 11.97
N GLN A 56 -10.64 -28.10 12.63
CA GLN A 56 -11.71 -28.35 13.58
C GLN A 56 -11.22 -29.16 14.77
N ASP A 57 -11.62 -28.77 15.95
CA ASP A 57 -11.59 -29.55 17.20
C ASP A 57 -12.92 -30.33 17.29
N VAL A 58 -12.84 -31.63 17.28
CA VAL A 58 -14.02 -32.53 17.28
C VAL A 58 -14.32 -33.07 18.69
N ASP A 59 -13.29 -33.24 19.51
CA ASP A 59 -13.43 -33.85 20.85
C ASP A 59 -13.46 -32.83 21.99
N GLY A 60 -13.20 -31.53 21.71
CA GLY A 60 -13.33 -30.44 22.66
C GLY A 60 -12.11 -30.26 23.57
N ASP A 61 -10.91 -30.69 23.13
CA ASP A 61 -9.67 -30.57 23.92
C ASP A 61 -8.87 -29.28 23.62
N ASP A 62 -9.45 -28.37 22.83
CA ASP A 62 -8.85 -27.12 22.33
C ASP A 62 -7.67 -27.35 21.34
N ARG A 63 -7.65 -28.49 20.66
CA ARG A 63 -6.70 -28.78 19.57
C ARG A 63 -7.44 -29.20 18.31
N ALA A 64 -6.86 -28.90 17.16
CA ALA A 64 -7.43 -29.29 15.88
C ALA A 64 -7.18 -30.77 15.60
N ASP A 65 -8.25 -31.58 15.49
CA ASP A 65 -8.25 -32.98 15.05
C ASP A 65 -8.33 -33.10 13.54
N VAL A 66 -9.00 -32.10 12.92
CA VAL A 66 -9.22 -32.05 11.47
C VAL A 66 -8.35 -30.97 10.86
N HIS A 67 -7.66 -31.34 9.80
CA HIS A 67 -6.86 -30.42 8.99
C HIS A 67 -7.17 -30.73 7.51
N GLU A 68 -8.08 -29.98 6.91
CA GLU A 68 -8.59 -30.21 5.55
C GLU A 68 -8.20 -29.06 4.63
N VAL A 69 -7.57 -29.35 3.50
CA VAL A 69 -7.36 -28.39 2.43
C VAL A 69 -8.65 -28.21 1.64
N VAL A 70 -9.29 -27.07 1.82
CA VAL A 70 -10.59 -26.73 1.20
C VAL A 70 -10.42 -26.25 -0.25
N LEU A 71 -9.45 -25.38 -0.47
CA LEU A 71 -9.08 -24.85 -1.79
C LEU A 71 -7.56 -24.77 -1.88
N SER A 72 -7.02 -24.97 -3.09
CA SER A 72 -5.59 -24.87 -3.36
C SER A 72 -5.33 -24.19 -4.69
N GLY A 73 -4.16 -23.56 -4.84
CA GLY A 73 -3.73 -22.88 -6.06
C GLY A 73 -3.67 -21.35 -5.95
N PHE A 74 -3.69 -20.82 -4.73
CA PHE A 74 -3.41 -19.41 -4.48
C PHE A 74 -1.93 -19.08 -4.69
N GLY A 75 -1.63 -17.83 -5.07
CA GLY A 75 -0.27 -17.39 -5.39
C GLY A 75 0.71 -17.58 -4.24
N THR A 76 1.99 -17.82 -4.56
CA THR A 76 3.07 -18.06 -3.59
C THR A 76 4.27 -17.14 -3.80
N GLU A 77 4.11 -16.10 -4.60
CA GLU A 77 5.20 -15.21 -5.00
C GLU A 77 5.68 -14.30 -3.87
N ASP A 78 4.80 -14.00 -2.91
CA ASP A 78 5.14 -13.17 -1.75
C ASP A 78 4.36 -13.63 -0.50
N SER A 79 5.05 -14.23 0.46
CA SER A 79 4.45 -14.71 1.71
C SER A 79 3.81 -13.59 2.55
N HIS A 80 4.28 -12.34 2.41
CA HIS A 80 3.73 -11.20 3.13
C HIS A 80 2.36 -10.76 2.58
N HIS A 81 2.04 -11.14 1.36
CA HIS A 81 0.82 -10.78 0.64
C HIS A 81 -0.07 -12.00 0.34
N ALA A 82 0.14 -13.12 1.02
CA ALA A 82 -0.69 -14.32 0.92
C ALA A 82 -2.15 -14.02 1.31
N LEU A 83 -3.01 -15.02 1.31
CA LEU A 83 -4.42 -14.86 1.68
C LEU A 83 -4.58 -14.19 3.04
N HIS A 84 -5.40 -13.14 3.11
CA HIS A 84 -5.66 -12.36 4.33
C HIS A 84 -7.03 -11.68 4.30
N ASP A 85 -7.34 -10.92 5.36
CA ASP A 85 -8.59 -10.17 5.52
C ASP A 85 -9.84 -11.06 5.46
N PHE A 86 -9.84 -12.14 6.22
CA PHE A 86 -10.98 -13.05 6.28
C PHE A 86 -12.14 -12.44 7.05
N ILE A 87 -13.31 -12.40 6.41
CA ILE A 87 -14.56 -11.94 7.03
C ILE A 87 -15.77 -12.58 6.33
N TRP A 88 -16.80 -12.93 7.07
CA TRP A 88 -18.06 -13.37 6.46
C TRP A 88 -18.85 -12.17 5.95
N THR A 89 -19.30 -12.25 4.71
CA THR A 89 -20.24 -11.28 4.15
C THR A 89 -21.60 -11.37 4.87
N PRO A 90 -22.40 -10.29 4.88
CA PRO A 90 -23.73 -10.34 5.49
C PRO A 90 -24.64 -11.45 4.94
N ASP A 91 -24.45 -11.84 3.68
CA ASP A 91 -25.22 -12.91 3.01
C ASP A 91 -24.58 -14.31 3.11
N GLY A 92 -23.49 -14.45 3.88
CA GLY A 92 -22.95 -15.72 4.32
C GLY A 92 -21.85 -16.37 3.51
N ALA A 93 -21.17 -15.65 2.65
CA ALA A 93 -19.94 -16.11 2.02
C ALA A 93 -18.70 -15.70 2.81
N LEU A 94 -17.62 -16.46 2.76
CA LEU A 94 -16.34 -16.08 3.28
C LEU A 94 -15.62 -15.20 2.24
N LEU A 95 -15.38 -13.95 2.61
CA LEU A 95 -14.66 -12.98 1.81
C LEU A 95 -13.21 -12.93 2.28
N PHE A 96 -12.27 -12.93 1.36
CA PHE A 96 -10.85 -12.79 1.61
C PHE A 96 -10.14 -12.28 0.37
N ARG A 97 -8.88 -11.90 0.50
CA ARG A 97 -8.09 -11.43 -0.63
C ARG A 97 -6.63 -11.87 -0.57
N GLU A 98 -5.99 -11.73 -1.68
CA GLU A 98 -4.54 -11.71 -1.83
C GLU A 98 -4.08 -10.34 -2.31
N SER A 99 -2.78 -10.08 -2.26
CA SER A 99 -2.22 -8.80 -2.60
C SER A 99 -1.34 -8.84 -3.86
N ILE A 100 -0.46 -7.87 -4.03
CA ILE A 100 0.38 -7.71 -5.22
C ILE A 100 1.31 -8.92 -5.45
N PHE A 101 1.69 -9.13 -6.70
CA PHE A 101 2.57 -10.15 -7.27
C PHE A 101 1.96 -11.53 -7.47
N HIS A 102 0.88 -11.87 -6.78
CA HIS A 102 0.30 -13.21 -6.85
C HIS A 102 -0.34 -13.52 -8.21
N HIS A 103 -0.19 -14.77 -8.62
CA HIS A 103 -0.83 -15.38 -9.76
C HIS A 103 -1.56 -16.62 -9.28
N SER A 104 -2.84 -16.50 -9.05
CA SER A 104 -3.66 -17.57 -8.49
C SER A 104 -4.44 -18.29 -9.57
N GLN A 105 -4.46 -19.60 -9.50
CA GLN A 105 -5.32 -20.46 -10.31
C GLN A 105 -5.88 -21.59 -9.45
N ILE A 106 -7.11 -21.45 -9.03
CA ILE A 106 -7.79 -22.37 -8.14
C ILE A 106 -8.77 -23.21 -8.94
N GLU A 107 -8.65 -24.53 -8.87
CA GLU A 107 -9.60 -25.44 -9.48
C GLU A 107 -10.84 -25.60 -8.57
N THR A 108 -12.02 -25.46 -9.16
CA THR A 108 -13.30 -25.61 -8.47
C THR A 108 -14.26 -26.50 -9.26
N PRO A 109 -15.34 -27.03 -8.63
CA PRO A 109 -16.37 -27.79 -9.36
C PRO A 109 -17.02 -27.00 -10.50
N TYR A 110 -16.88 -25.67 -10.51
CA TYR A 110 -17.46 -24.76 -11.53
C TYR A 110 -16.44 -24.32 -12.57
N GLY A 111 -15.23 -24.87 -12.56
CA GLY A 111 -14.12 -24.50 -13.41
C GLY A 111 -13.05 -23.66 -12.68
N PRO A 112 -11.94 -23.35 -13.36
CA PRO A 112 -10.83 -22.65 -12.74
C PRO A 112 -11.15 -21.18 -12.48
N VAL A 113 -10.82 -20.70 -11.28
CA VAL A 113 -10.87 -19.30 -10.89
C VAL A 113 -9.46 -18.75 -10.94
N ARG A 114 -9.26 -17.65 -11.66
CA ARG A 114 -7.95 -17.01 -11.83
C ARG A 114 -7.99 -15.57 -11.37
N GLN A 115 -6.95 -15.16 -10.63
CA GLN A 115 -6.69 -13.78 -10.23
C GLN A 115 -5.22 -13.44 -10.46
N GLN A 116 -4.94 -12.18 -10.69
CA GLN A 116 -3.58 -11.68 -10.81
C GLN A 116 -3.50 -10.31 -10.14
N ASN A 117 -2.56 -10.16 -9.19
CA ASN A 117 -2.34 -8.95 -8.41
C ASN A 117 -3.59 -8.46 -7.66
N SER A 118 -3.53 -8.39 -6.35
CA SER A 118 -4.52 -7.75 -5.47
C SER A 118 -5.99 -8.07 -5.79
N GLY A 119 -6.40 -9.29 -5.55
CA GLY A 119 -7.76 -9.74 -5.86
C GLY A 119 -8.60 -10.13 -4.65
N TRP A 120 -9.89 -9.86 -4.72
CA TRP A 120 -10.88 -10.34 -3.78
C TRP A 120 -11.47 -11.66 -4.25
N PHE A 121 -11.66 -12.58 -3.30
CA PHE A 121 -12.34 -13.84 -3.47
C PHE A 121 -13.56 -13.93 -2.54
N ARG A 122 -14.64 -14.45 -3.06
CA ARG A 122 -15.86 -14.77 -2.34
C ARG A 122 -16.06 -16.28 -2.41
N TYR A 123 -16.02 -16.95 -1.28
CA TYR A 123 -16.17 -18.38 -1.16
C TYR A 123 -17.47 -18.74 -0.45
N GLU A 124 -18.27 -19.64 -1.07
CA GLU A 124 -19.51 -20.19 -0.54
C GLU A 124 -19.28 -21.67 -0.15
N PRO A 125 -18.94 -21.97 1.11
CA PRO A 125 -18.51 -23.32 1.52
C PRO A 125 -19.54 -24.39 1.23
N LYS A 126 -20.83 -24.10 1.49
CA LYS A 126 -21.93 -25.07 1.32
C LYS A 126 -22.09 -25.63 -0.09
N ILE A 127 -21.61 -24.93 -1.08
CA ILE A 127 -21.68 -25.32 -2.49
C ILE A 127 -20.30 -25.37 -3.15
N HIS A 128 -19.23 -25.20 -2.40
CA HIS A 128 -17.85 -25.15 -2.87
C HIS A 128 -17.61 -24.18 -4.04
N ARG A 129 -18.33 -23.04 -4.05
CA ARG A 129 -18.21 -22.04 -5.09
C ARG A 129 -17.24 -20.95 -4.67
N LEU A 130 -16.17 -20.78 -5.45
CA LEU A 130 -15.26 -19.64 -5.36
C LEU A 130 -15.56 -18.68 -6.52
N THR A 131 -15.69 -17.40 -6.21
CA THR A 131 -15.87 -16.33 -7.19
C THR A 131 -14.78 -15.29 -7.03
N ALA A 132 -14.09 -14.94 -8.11
CA ALA A 132 -13.21 -13.80 -8.16
C ALA A 132 -14.06 -12.52 -8.25
N MET A 133 -13.93 -11.61 -7.29
CA MET A 133 -14.76 -10.41 -7.20
C MET A 133 -14.13 -9.18 -7.82
N GLY A 134 -12.91 -9.25 -8.27
CA GLY A 134 -12.24 -8.15 -8.91
C GLY A 134 -10.85 -7.90 -8.37
N THR A 135 -10.07 -7.15 -9.14
CA THR A 135 -8.71 -6.75 -8.80
C THR A 135 -8.61 -5.23 -8.86
N TYR A 136 -7.70 -4.65 -8.11
CA TYR A 136 -7.32 -3.27 -8.30
C TYR A 136 -5.81 -3.11 -8.14
N PRO A 137 -5.20 -2.15 -8.83
CA PRO A 137 -3.75 -2.00 -8.87
C PRO A 137 -3.24 -1.43 -7.54
N SER A 138 -3.36 -2.19 -6.48
CA SER A 138 -2.93 -1.83 -5.15
C SER A 138 -1.68 -2.60 -4.77
N THR A 139 -0.69 -1.89 -4.25
CA THR A 139 0.58 -2.51 -3.88
C THR A 139 0.53 -3.26 -2.56
N ASN A 140 -0.33 -2.86 -1.62
CA ASN A 140 -0.42 -3.50 -0.29
C ASN A 140 -1.82 -3.31 0.31
N PRO A 141 -2.84 -4.01 -0.17
CA PRO A 141 -4.19 -3.89 0.34
C PRO A 141 -4.36 -4.66 1.65
N TRP A 142 -4.72 -3.96 2.72
CA TRP A 142 -5.00 -4.55 4.04
C TRP A 142 -6.21 -3.87 4.68
N GLY A 143 -7.00 -4.65 5.40
CA GLY A 143 -8.15 -4.20 6.16
C GLY A 143 -9.46 -4.26 5.37
N VAL A 144 -10.46 -4.89 5.98
CA VAL A 144 -11.81 -5.03 5.46
C VAL A 144 -12.81 -4.93 6.62
N THR A 145 -13.97 -4.35 6.34
CA THR A 145 -15.12 -4.37 7.25
C THR A 145 -16.40 -4.11 6.47
N PHE A 146 -17.53 -4.20 7.14
CA PHE A 146 -18.83 -3.77 6.62
C PHE A 146 -19.36 -2.62 7.47
N ASP A 147 -19.97 -1.65 6.81
CA ASP A 147 -20.69 -0.61 7.52
C ASP A 147 -22.00 -1.16 8.15
N PRO A 148 -22.71 -0.37 8.98
CA PRO A 148 -23.93 -0.84 9.62
C PRO A 148 -25.02 -1.38 8.70
N TRP A 149 -24.96 -1.08 7.40
CA TRP A 149 -25.93 -1.55 6.39
C TRP A 149 -25.37 -2.61 5.46
N GLY A 150 -24.20 -3.16 5.79
CA GLY A 150 -23.57 -4.20 5.03
C GLY A 150 -22.87 -3.72 3.74
N ASN A 151 -22.57 -2.42 3.62
CA ASN A 151 -21.71 -1.94 2.56
C ASN A 151 -20.27 -2.36 2.83
N HIS A 152 -19.62 -2.94 1.82
CA HIS A 152 -18.24 -3.38 1.92
C HIS A 152 -17.29 -2.17 1.95
N VAL A 153 -16.42 -2.13 2.94
CA VAL A 153 -15.40 -1.08 3.12
C VAL A 153 -14.04 -1.74 3.21
N ALA A 154 -13.15 -1.39 2.30
CA ALA A 154 -11.78 -1.88 2.27
C ALA A 154 -10.79 -0.72 2.30
N SER A 155 -9.65 -0.93 2.93
CA SER A 155 -8.57 0.06 3.01
C SER A 155 -7.34 -0.37 2.23
N HIS A 156 -6.49 0.61 1.98
CA HIS A 156 -5.22 0.44 1.32
C HIS A 156 -4.09 0.96 2.22
N PRO A 157 -3.11 0.13 2.61
CA PRO A 157 -2.12 0.52 3.61
C PRO A 157 -1.09 1.55 3.15
N ILE A 158 -0.78 1.62 1.87
CA ILE A 158 0.18 2.61 1.38
C ILE A 158 -0.48 3.98 1.23
N PHE A 159 -1.72 4.00 0.82
CA PHE A 159 -2.48 5.18 0.46
C PHE A 159 -3.78 5.32 1.27
N ALA A 160 -3.89 4.68 2.35
CA ALA A 160 -4.90 4.81 3.40
C ALA A 160 -6.24 5.42 2.99
N GLU A 161 -6.90 4.83 2.02
CA GLU A 161 -8.26 5.19 1.66
C GLU A 161 -9.25 4.12 2.10
N ALA A 162 -10.38 4.54 2.62
CA ALA A 162 -11.55 3.70 2.71
C ALA A 162 -12.40 3.90 1.47
N PHE A 163 -12.83 2.83 0.85
CA PHE A 163 -13.66 2.89 -0.34
C PHE A 163 -14.69 1.76 -0.38
N HIS A 164 -15.72 1.97 -1.17
CA HIS A 164 -16.66 0.91 -1.48
C HIS A 164 -16.07 -0.02 -2.53
N SER A 165 -15.88 -1.26 -2.19
CA SER A 165 -15.66 -2.29 -3.15
C SER A 165 -16.98 -2.64 -3.83
N LEU A 166 -17.00 -2.63 -5.15
CA LEU A 166 -18.14 -3.10 -5.90
C LEU A 166 -18.14 -4.62 -5.93
N ASP A 167 -19.22 -5.20 -5.44
CA ASP A 167 -19.42 -6.64 -5.38
C ASP A 167 -20.20 -7.11 -6.62
N PRO A 168 -19.58 -7.30 -7.71
CA PRO A 168 -19.87 -8.26 -8.75
C PRO A 168 -18.59 -8.76 -9.40
N PRO A 169 -18.69 -9.74 -10.28
CA PRO A 169 -17.53 -10.21 -11.01
C PRO A 169 -17.09 -9.21 -12.07
N TYR A 170 -16.47 -8.12 -11.66
CA TYR A 170 -15.77 -7.20 -12.55
C TYR A 170 -14.24 -7.35 -12.38
N PRO A 171 -13.62 -8.44 -12.84
CA PRO A 171 -12.18 -8.60 -12.76
C PRO A 171 -11.49 -7.36 -13.32
N GLN A 172 -10.51 -6.84 -12.60
CA GLN A 172 -9.73 -5.65 -12.98
C GLN A 172 -10.51 -4.30 -12.94
N GLN A 173 -11.71 -4.28 -12.41
CA GLN A 173 -12.50 -3.04 -12.30
C GLN A 173 -12.92 -2.82 -10.85
N HIS A 174 -12.36 -1.79 -10.22
CA HIS A 174 -12.72 -1.32 -8.90
C HIS A 174 -13.01 0.16 -8.91
N ALA A 175 -13.95 0.57 -8.08
CA ALA A 175 -14.12 1.98 -7.79
C ALA A 175 -12.80 2.52 -7.26
N ARG A 176 -12.35 3.63 -7.85
CA ARG A 176 -11.27 4.39 -7.23
C ARG A 176 -11.74 4.84 -5.87
N PRO A 177 -10.91 4.70 -4.84
CA PRO A 177 -11.22 5.20 -3.54
C PRO A 177 -11.60 6.68 -3.63
N GLN A 178 -12.70 7.03 -2.99
CA GLN A 178 -13.10 8.41 -2.80
C GLN A 178 -13.22 8.65 -1.32
N GLY A 179 -12.26 9.33 -0.74
CA GLY A 179 -12.23 9.60 0.67
C GLY A 179 -11.02 10.41 1.04
N LEU A 180 -10.88 10.72 2.30
CA LEU A 180 -9.66 11.29 2.79
C LEU A 180 -8.58 10.24 2.75
N GLN A 181 -7.56 10.54 1.99
CA GLN A 181 -6.31 9.82 2.14
C GLN A 181 -5.75 10.06 3.52
N ALA A 182 -5.66 8.98 4.24
CA ALA A 182 -4.74 8.94 5.33
C ALA A 182 -3.37 8.50 4.77
N TYR A 183 -2.30 9.17 5.13
CA TYR A 183 -0.94 8.78 4.80
C TYR A 183 -0.73 7.29 5.02
N SER A 184 -0.04 6.63 4.13
CA SER A 184 0.30 5.22 4.05
C SER A 184 0.19 4.41 5.35
N GLY A 185 -0.20 3.14 5.20
CA GLY A 185 -0.10 2.15 6.27
C GLY A 185 -1.34 2.01 7.13
N THR A 186 -2.49 1.71 6.52
CA THR A 186 -3.63 1.17 7.26
C THR A 186 -3.66 -0.34 7.16
N CYS A 187 -4.19 -0.94 8.21
CA CYS A 187 -4.48 -2.37 8.28
C CYS A 187 -5.89 -2.55 8.86
N GLY A 188 -6.08 -3.28 9.94
CA GLY A 188 -7.37 -3.54 10.55
C GLY A 188 -8.25 -2.30 10.71
N GLN A 189 -9.54 -2.48 10.55
CA GLN A 189 -10.55 -1.43 10.59
C GLN A 189 -11.88 -1.93 11.12
N ALA A 190 -12.64 -1.05 11.77
CA ALA A 190 -13.95 -1.38 12.33
C ALA A 190 -14.82 -0.12 12.47
N PHE A 191 -16.14 -0.32 12.63
CA PHE A 191 -17.05 0.73 13.06
C PHE A 191 -17.31 0.65 14.55
N VAL A 192 -17.37 1.79 15.22
CA VAL A 192 -17.68 1.88 16.65
C VAL A 192 -19.20 1.81 16.82
N ASP A 193 -19.71 0.69 17.27
CA ASP A 193 -21.13 0.49 17.58
C ASP A 193 -21.36 -0.03 19.00
N ASN A 194 -20.29 -0.12 19.78
CA ASN A 194 -20.29 -0.68 21.12
C ASN A 194 -20.72 0.33 22.18
N PRO A 195 -21.73 0.01 23.04
CA PRO A 195 -22.22 0.91 24.09
C PRO A 195 -21.21 1.19 25.21
N GLY A 196 -20.14 0.41 25.30
CA GLY A 196 -19.02 0.66 26.20
C GLY A 196 -18.18 1.87 25.83
N PHE A 197 -18.20 2.30 24.56
CA PHE A 197 -17.48 3.47 24.09
C PHE A 197 -18.34 4.76 24.18
N PRO A 198 -17.69 5.94 24.33
CA PRO A 198 -18.39 7.22 24.43
C PRO A 198 -19.36 7.47 23.26
N GLU A 199 -20.46 8.16 23.52
CA GLU A 199 -21.51 8.43 22.52
C GLU A 199 -20.98 9.25 21.34
N GLU A 200 -20.05 10.16 21.58
CA GLU A 200 -19.40 10.96 20.55
C GLU A 200 -18.55 10.16 19.54
N LEU A 201 -18.19 8.92 19.90
CA LEU A 201 -17.44 8.02 19.03
C LEU A 201 -18.34 7.03 18.26
N GLN A 202 -19.63 6.96 18.62
CA GLN A 202 -20.55 6.00 17.99
C GLN A 202 -20.74 6.28 16.51
N GLY A 203 -20.75 5.22 15.69
CA GLY A 203 -20.79 5.31 14.22
C GLY A 203 -19.46 5.77 13.60
N GLY A 204 -18.43 6.02 14.43
CA GLY A 204 -17.10 6.36 13.95
C GLY A 204 -16.43 5.17 13.26
N PHE A 205 -15.68 5.46 12.22
CA PHE A 205 -14.86 4.50 11.50
C PHE A 205 -13.43 4.55 12.04
N ILE A 206 -12.93 3.46 12.61
CA ILE A 206 -11.58 3.35 13.16
C ILE A 206 -10.66 2.56 12.24
N LYS A 207 -9.41 3.02 12.15
CA LYS A 207 -8.37 2.41 11.30
C LYS A 207 -7.05 2.30 12.05
N ALA A 208 -6.40 1.14 11.94
CA ALA A 208 -5.03 0.95 12.38
C ALA A 208 -4.05 1.58 11.38
N ARG A 209 -3.10 2.39 11.88
CA ARG A 209 -2.06 3.03 11.07
C ARG A 209 -0.67 2.78 11.63
N TYR A 210 0.09 1.97 10.93
CA TYR A 210 1.45 1.62 11.36
C TYR A 210 2.55 2.50 10.74
N LYS A 211 2.26 3.23 9.65
CA LYS A 211 3.16 4.17 8.97
C LYS A 211 2.47 5.49 8.68
N PRO A 212 3.14 6.63 8.85
CA PRO A 212 4.43 6.81 9.54
C PRO A 212 4.32 6.93 11.05
N THR A 213 3.13 6.86 11.62
CA THR A 213 2.79 7.47 12.91
C THR A 213 2.29 6.52 14.00
N ASN A 214 2.23 5.22 13.80
CA ASN A 214 1.94 4.24 14.85
C ASN A 214 0.72 4.61 15.71
N ARG A 215 -0.48 4.66 15.10
CA ARG A 215 -1.70 5.12 15.74
C ARG A 215 -2.93 4.33 15.31
N ILE A 216 -4.00 4.51 16.03
CA ILE A 216 -5.36 4.13 15.61
C ILE A 216 -6.14 5.42 15.50
N GLU A 217 -6.64 5.71 14.30
CA GLU A 217 -7.42 6.91 14.00
C GLU A 217 -8.89 6.63 14.04
N ILE A 218 -9.68 7.66 14.39
CA ILE A 218 -11.13 7.67 14.24
C ILE A 218 -11.54 8.71 13.22
N HIS A 219 -12.44 8.31 12.32
CA HIS A 219 -13.00 9.11 11.25
C HIS A 219 -14.51 9.14 11.32
N ARG A 220 -15.13 10.20 10.82
CA ARG A 220 -16.55 10.19 10.47
C ARG A 220 -16.72 9.49 9.14
N TRP A 221 -17.71 8.62 9.06
CA TRP A 221 -18.19 8.00 7.83
C TRP A 221 -19.40 8.79 7.35
N ILE A 222 -19.28 9.45 6.20
CA ILE A 222 -20.24 10.44 5.72
C ILE A 222 -20.80 10.00 4.38
N GLU A 223 -22.08 9.69 4.32
CA GLU A 223 -22.79 9.45 3.08
C GLU A 223 -22.94 10.75 2.30
N ASN A 224 -22.74 10.68 1.00
CA ASN A 224 -23.00 11.76 0.03
C ASN A 224 -23.94 11.28 -1.09
N GLU A 225 -24.22 12.14 -2.07
CA GLU A 225 -25.18 11.83 -3.14
C GLU A 225 -24.80 10.57 -3.96
N PHE A 226 -23.52 10.21 -4.03
CA PHE A 226 -23.03 9.16 -4.93
C PHE A 226 -22.17 8.08 -4.26
N GLY A 227 -22.12 8.04 -2.94
CA GLY A 227 -21.30 7.11 -2.18
C GLY A 227 -20.98 7.63 -0.79
N PHE A 228 -19.75 7.45 -0.33
CA PHE A 228 -19.32 7.82 1.01
C PHE A 228 -17.98 8.54 0.98
N ASN A 229 -17.76 9.35 2.02
CA ASN A 229 -16.47 9.98 2.32
C ASN A 229 -16.12 9.71 3.78
N GLU A 230 -14.84 9.71 4.09
CA GLU A 230 -14.37 9.71 5.46
C GLU A 230 -13.75 11.06 5.83
N GLN A 231 -13.90 11.46 7.09
CA GLN A 231 -13.29 12.67 7.64
C GLN A 231 -12.59 12.36 8.94
N TYR A 232 -11.26 12.58 8.99
CA TYR A 232 -10.46 12.45 10.20
C TYR A 232 -11.04 13.29 11.35
N VAL A 233 -11.14 12.70 12.53
CA VAL A 233 -11.61 13.36 13.77
C VAL A 233 -10.46 13.50 14.76
N SER A 234 -9.85 12.39 15.14
CA SER A 234 -8.76 12.36 16.13
C SER A 234 -8.05 11.01 16.12
N ASP A 235 -6.96 10.93 16.87
CA ASP A 235 -6.35 9.66 17.23
C ASP A 235 -7.11 9.04 18.41
N LEU A 236 -7.54 7.79 18.28
CA LEU A 236 -8.06 7.00 19.39
C LEU A 236 -6.88 6.50 20.25
N ILE A 237 -5.82 6.06 19.61
CA ILE A 237 -4.57 5.63 20.25
C ILE A 237 -3.41 6.23 19.47
N PHE A 238 -2.44 6.79 20.21
CA PHE A 238 -1.17 7.25 19.66
C PHE A 238 -0.03 6.69 20.48
N SER A 239 0.98 6.12 19.82
CA SER A 239 2.17 5.60 20.48
C SER A 239 3.43 6.33 20.03
N THR A 240 4.25 6.74 21.00
CA THR A 240 5.61 7.25 20.75
C THR A 240 6.62 6.12 20.55
N ASN A 241 6.25 4.88 20.87
CA ASN A 241 7.06 3.70 20.61
C ASN A 241 6.94 3.30 19.14
N LEU A 242 8.00 3.48 18.37
CA LEU A 242 8.03 3.16 16.93
C LEU A 242 7.93 1.66 16.63
N SER A 243 8.10 0.80 17.63
CA SER A 243 7.88 -0.64 17.48
C SER A 243 6.41 -1.04 17.62
N PHE A 244 5.52 -0.15 18.09
CA PHE A 244 4.08 -0.38 18.05
C PHE A 244 3.60 -0.37 16.61
N ILE A 245 3.13 -1.52 16.13
CA ILE A 245 2.65 -1.70 14.75
C ILE A 245 1.26 -2.34 14.79
N PRO A 246 0.20 -1.54 14.94
CA PRO A 246 -1.15 -2.07 14.92
C PRO A 246 -1.50 -2.59 13.53
N VAL A 247 -1.79 -3.87 13.42
CA VAL A 247 -2.07 -4.56 12.16
C VAL A 247 -3.52 -5.01 12.03
N ASP A 248 -4.20 -5.25 13.14
CA ASP A 248 -5.61 -5.62 13.10
C ASP A 248 -6.41 -5.08 14.29
N LEU A 249 -7.76 -4.99 14.15
CA LEU A 249 -8.68 -4.42 15.10
C LEU A 249 -9.98 -5.25 15.14
N HIS A 250 -10.35 -5.72 16.33
CA HIS A 250 -11.62 -6.41 16.52
C HIS A 250 -12.33 -5.96 17.80
N PHE A 251 -13.62 -5.70 17.72
CA PHE A 251 -14.45 -5.61 18.92
C PHE A 251 -14.75 -7.00 19.45
N GLY A 252 -14.46 -7.21 20.72
CA GLY A 252 -14.85 -8.42 21.43
C GLY A 252 -16.31 -8.39 21.88
N PRO A 253 -16.86 -9.53 22.31
CA PRO A 253 -18.27 -9.65 22.72
C PRO A 253 -18.63 -8.89 23.99
N ARG A 254 -17.63 -8.47 24.79
CA ARG A 254 -17.82 -7.59 25.96
C ARG A 254 -17.79 -6.11 25.61
N GLY A 255 -17.48 -5.81 24.33
CA GLY A 255 -17.35 -4.44 23.89
C GLY A 255 -15.98 -3.84 24.03
N ASP A 256 -15.01 -4.64 24.34
CA ASP A 256 -13.61 -4.24 24.33
C ASP A 256 -13.09 -4.19 22.90
N LEU A 257 -12.20 -3.26 22.61
CA LEU A 257 -11.47 -3.25 21.36
C LEU A 257 -10.14 -3.99 21.55
N PHE A 258 -9.94 -5.05 20.81
CA PHE A 258 -8.67 -5.73 20.71
C PHE A 258 -7.85 -5.18 19.55
N VAL A 259 -6.57 -4.90 19.82
CA VAL A 259 -5.62 -4.36 18.85
C VAL A 259 -4.46 -5.34 18.75
N VAL A 260 -4.28 -5.90 17.57
CA VAL A 260 -3.15 -6.76 17.27
C VAL A 260 -1.94 -5.90 16.92
N ASP A 261 -0.85 -6.06 17.68
CA ASP A 261 0.39 -5.29 17.55
C ASP A 261 1.53 -6.23 17.15
N TRP A 262 1.98 -6.14 15.93
CA TRP A 262 3.12 -6.92 15.43
C TRP A 262 4.42 -6.66 16.23
N TYR A 263 4.56 -5.49 16.81
CA TYR A 263 5.69 -5.07 17.62
C TYR A 263 7.05 -5.34 16.97
N ASN A 264 7.42 -4.57 15.99
CA ASN A 264 8.70 -4.72 15.31
C ASN A 264 9.39 -3.36 15.07
N PRO A 265 10.66 -3.19 15.51
CA PRO A 265 11.39 -1.95 15.27
C PRO A 265 11.78 -1.75 13.80
N VAL A 266 11.74 -2.81 13.00
CA VAL A 266 12.03 -2.76 11.56
C VAL A 266 10.76 -3.03 10.78
N LYS A 267 10.21 -1.99 10.15
CA LYS A 267 9.00 -2.06 9.33
C LYS A 267 9.34 -2.37 7.87
N GLY A 268 8.57 -3.27 7.27
CA GLY A 268 8.71 -3.66 5.87
C GLY A 268 9.32 -5.05 5.69
N HIS A 269 9.29 -5.54 4.46
CA HIS A 269 9.67 -6.89 4.08
C HIS A 269 10.78 -6.90 3.01
N ALA A 270 10.45 -6.77 1.73
CA ALA A 270 11.40 -6.93 0.63
C ALA A 270 12.52 -5.87 0.60
N GLN A 271 12.26 -4.66 1.10
CA GLN A 271 13.23 -3.57 1.15
C GLN A 271 14.25 -3.69 2.28
N TYR A 272 14.00 -4.57 3.25
CA TYR A 272 14.84 -4.76 4.42
C TYR A 272 15.17 -6.23 4.58
N SER A 273 16.43 -6.54 4.89
CA SER A 273 16.84 -7.92 5.13
C SER A 273 15.98 -8.60 6.19
N LEU A 274 15.48 -9.79 5.88
CA LEU A 274 14.84 -10.65 6.88
C LEU A 274 15.81 -11.05 8.00
N ARG A 275 17.12 -10.92 7.76
CA ARG A 275 18.19 -11.19 8.72
C ARG A 275 18.66 -9.94 9.46
N ASP A 276 17.95 -8.79 9.33
CA ASP A 276 18.27 -7.58 10.09
C ASP A 276 18.19 -7.87 11.59
N SER A 277 19.30 -7.70 12.28
CA SER A 277 19.43 -8.02 13.72
C SER A 277 18.55 -7.13 14.62
N ARG A 278 17.99 -6.05 14.08
CA ARG A 278 17.04 -5.18 14.81
C ARG A 278 15.63 -5.75 14.79
N ARG A 279 15.32 -6.75 13.97
CA ARG A 279 14.00 -7.38 13.94
C ARG A 279 13.77 -8.13 15.22
N ASP A 280 12.64 -7.87 15.84
CA ASP A 280 12.10 -8.71 16.90
C ASP A 280 11.34 -9.88 16.23
N ARG A 281 11.69 -11.10 16.60
CA ARG A 281 11.10 -12.33 16.04
C ARG A 281 10.32 -13.13 17.07
N GLU A 282 10.31 -12.67 18.32
CA GLU A 282 9.74 -13.41 19.43
C GLU A 282 8.61 -12.65 20.12
N SER A 283 8.52 -11.33 19.91
CA SER A 283 7.50 -10.50 20.54
C SER A 283 6.33 -10.26 19.59
N GLY A 284 5.15 -10.29 20.15
CA GLY A 284 3.89 -9.83 19.59
C GLY A 284 2.99 -9.42 20.74
N ARG A 285 1.95 -8.62 20.48
CA ARG A 285 1.03 -8.15 21.54
C ARG A 285 -0.38 -8.08 21.03
N ILE A 286 -1.30 -8.38 21.93
CA ILE A 286 -2.71 -8.07 21.76
C ILE A 286 -3.09 -7.11 22.88
N TRP A 287 -3.45 -5.89 22.51
CA TRP A 287 -3.88 -4.89 23.47
C TRP A 287 -5.40 -4.95 23.63
N ARG A 288 -5.88 -4.99 24.86
CA ARG A 288 -7.28 -4.85 25.19
C ARG A 288 -7.56 -3.42 25.62
N VAL A 289 -8.42 -2.73 24.90
CA VAL A 289 -8.75 -1.32 25.09
C VAL A 289 -10.19 -1.19 25.54
N THR A 290 -10.38 -0.58 26.70
CA THR A 290 -11.69 -0.36 27.32
C THR A 290 -11.88 1.11 27.65
N ALA A 291 -13.12 1.59 27.59
CA ALA A 291 -13.43 2.93 28.06
C ALA A 291 -13.50 2.95 29.60
N LYS A 292 -12.80 3.89 30.25
CA LYS A 292 -12.72 3.98 31.71
C LYS A 292 -14.08 4.03 32.45
N LYS A 293 -15.13 4.50 31.79
CA LYS A 293 -16.51 4.60 32.34
C LYS A 293 -17.51 3.80 31.50
N GLY A 294 -17.00 2.96 30.58
CA GLY A 294 -17.84 2.14 29.71
C GLY A 294 -18.57 1.05 30.50
N LYS A 295 -19.73 0.68 30.01
CA LYS A 295 -20.41 -0.53 30.50
C LYS A 295 -19.81 -1.72 29.76
N VAL A 296 -19.35 -2.68 30.53
CA VAL A 296 -18.93 -3.97 29.97
C VAL A 296 -20.20 -4.78 29.75
N SER A 297 -20.39 -5.31 28.55
CA SER A 297 -21.52 -6.22 28.25
C SER A 297 -21.19 -7.62 28.76
N ASP A 298 -22.22 -8.37 29.15
CA ASP A 298 -22.07 -9.79 29.42
C ASP A 298 -21.76 -10.52 28.10
N VAL A 299 -20.87 -11.52 28.15
CA VAL A 299 -20.58 -12.35 26.99
C VAL A 299 -21.76 -13.29 26.72
N PRO A 300 -22.44 -13.18 25.58
CA PRO A 300 -23.53 -14.10 25.30
C PRO A 300 -22.98 -15.51 25.05
N GLN A 301 -23.52 -16.50 25.78
CA GLN A 301 -23.18 -17.91 25.60
C GLN A 301 -23.96 -18.48 24.39
N LEU A 302 -23.53 -18.18 23.17
CA LEU A 302 -24.29 -18.43 21.95
C LEU A 302 -24.58 -19.92 21.72
N GLN A 303 -23.61 -20.78 22.02
CA GLN A 303 -23.73 -22.23 21.84
C GLN A 303 -24.84 -22.84 22.68
N GLU A 304 -25.10 -22.27 23.84
CA GLU A 304 -26.15 -22.75 24.77
C GLU A 304 -27.52 -22.15 24.49
N MET A 305 -27.59 -21.13 23.61
CA MET A 305 -28.85 -20.44 23.31
C MET A 305 -29.72 -21.24 22.33
N PRO A 306 -31.04 -21.31 22.56
CA PRO A 306 -31.95 -21.83 21.56
C PRO A 306 -32.04 -20.88 20.36
N GLU A 307 -32.37 -21.41 19.18
CA GLU A 307 -32.42 -20.68 17.91
C GLU A 307 -33.25 -19.39 17.97
N ARG A 308 -34.35 -19.42 18.71
CA ARG A 308 -35.20 -18.23 18.91
C ARG A 308 -34.43 -17.08 19.59
N LYS A 309 -33.60 -17.41 20.58
CA LYS A 309 -32.79 -16.39 21.28
C LYS A 309 -31.63 -15.88 20.42
N LEU A 310 -31.03 -16.76 19.61
CA LEU A 310 -30.05 -16.36 18.63
C LEU A 310 -30.64 -15.42 17.56
N ALA A 311 -31.87 -15.71 17.09
CA ALA A 311 -32.58 -14.85 16.13
C ALA A 311 -32.88 -13.45 16.73
N GLU A 312 -33.26 -13.36 18.04
CA GLU A 312 -33.44 -12.06 18.75
C GLU A 312 -32.12 -11.22 18.72
N LEU A 313 -30.94 -11.85 18.77
CA LEU A 313 -29.65 -11.18 18.70
C LEU A 313 -29.33 -10.55 17.33
N LEU A 314 -30.03 -10.91 16.26
CA LEU A 314 -29.91 -10.22 14.96
C LEU A 314 -30.34 -8.76 15.05
N GLY A 315 -31.17 -8.38 16.06
CA GLY A 315 -31.51 -7.00 16.38
C GLY A 315 -30.53 -6.31 17.34
N HIS A 316 -29.44 -6.97 17.74
CA HIS A 316 -28.47 -6.40 18.69
C HIS A 316 -27.76 -5.19 18.11
N ARG A 317 -27.42 -4.22 18.99
CA ARG A 317 -26.73 -3.00 18.57
C ARG A 317 -25.36 -3.30 17.96
N GLU A 318 -24.59 -4.17 18.61
CA GLU A 318 -23.20 -4.47 18.26
C GLU A 318 -23.11 -5.39 17.06
N PHE A 319 -22.34 -4.99 16.05
CA PHE A 319 -22.09 -5.79 14.86
C PHE A 319 -21.54 -7.18 15.20
N ARG A 320 -20.56 -7.27 16.11
CA ARG A 320 -19.93 -8.56 16.45
C ARG A 320 -20.91 -9.57 17.03
N VAL A 321 -21.88 -9.10 17.84
CA VAL A 321 -22.92 -9.97 18.39
C VAL A 321 -23.87 -10.48 17.30
N ARG A 322 -24.31 -9.61 16.37
CA ARG A 322 -25.14 -10.02 15.23
C ARG A 322 -24.40 -11.00 14.33
N TYR A 323 -23.14 -10.68 14.04
CA TYR A 323 -22.25 -11.49 13.23
C TYR A 323 -22.10 -12.92 13.77
N LEU A 324 -21.74 -13.05 15.04
CA LEU A 324 -21.60 -14.35 15.70
C LEU A 324 -22.93 -15.10 15.81
N ALA A 325 -24.03 -14.40 16.10
CA ALA A 325 -25.38 -15.00 16.14
C ALA A 325 -25.77 -15.58 14.75
N THR A 326 -25.46 -14.87 13.67
CA THR A 326 -25.67 -15.36 12.30
C THR A 326 -24.84 -16.61 12.02
N ARG A 327 -23.57 -16.64 12.43
CA ARG A 327 -22.70 -17.81 12.29
C ARG A 327 -23.21 -19.01 13.08
N GLU A 328 -23.62 -18.78 14.32
CA GLU A 328 -24.16 -19.81 15.16
C GLU A 328 -25.48 -20.38 14.59
N LEU A 329 -26.40 -19.51 14.12
CA LEU A 329 -27.63 -19.98 13.41
C LEU A 329 -27.30 -20.79 12.17
N ALA A 330 -26.26 -20.42 11.43
CA ALA A 330 -25.83 -21.15 10.22
C ALA A 330 -25.27 -22.55 10.50
N SER A 331 -24.76 -22.81 11.71
CA SER A 331 -24.26 -24.11 12.16
C SER A 331 -25.35 -25.03 12.73
N ARG A 332 -26.54 -24.50 12.99
CA ARG A 332 -27.67 -25.23 13.58
C ARG A 332 -28.50 -25.97 12.53
N ASP A 333 -29.47 -26.75 12.99
CA ASP A 333 -30.45 -27.35 12.09
C ASP A 333 -31.14 -26.25 11.25
N LYS A 334 -31.04 -26.37 9.94
CA LYS A 334 -31.53 -25.35 9.00
C LYS A 334 -33.02 -25.06 9.17
N THR A 335 -33.83 -26.09 9.48
CA THR A 335 -35.30 -25.94 9.62
C THR A 335 -35.66 -25.15 10.85
N LEU A 336 -35.00 -25.45 11.97
CA LEU A 336 -35.22 -24.78 13.25
C LEU A 336 -34.69 -23.33 13.18
N ALA A 337 -33.50 -23.14 12.65
CA ALA A 337 -32.93 -21.82 12.49
C ALA A 337 -33.79 -20.93 11.57
N THR A 338 -34.25 -21.47 10.42
CA THR A 338 -35.13 -20.75 9.49
C THR A 338 -36.45 -20.36 10.15
N ALA A 339 -37.07 -21.26 10.90
CA ALA A 339 -38.32 -20.97 11.62
C ALA A 339 -38.10 -19.86 12.63
N ALA A 340 -37.03 -19.95 13.44
CA ALA A 340 -36.72 -18.95 14.45
C ALA A 340 -36.48 -17.54 13.86
N VAL A 341 -35.75 -17.46 12.73
CA VAL A 341 -35.48 -16.18 12.04
C VAL A 341 -36.78 -15.61 11.46
N ASN A 342 -37.63 -16.43 10.85
CA ASN A 342 -38.93 -15.99 10.33
C ASN A 342 -39.85 -15.49 11.44
N ASP A 343 -39.97 -16.25 12.54
CA ASP A 343 -40.79 -15.85 13.69
C ASP A 343 -40.30 -14.49 14.30
N TRP A 344 -38.97 -14.30 14.34
CA TRP A 344 -38.43 -13.04 14.81
C TRP A 344 -38.71 -11.90 13.83
N ILE A 345 -38.55 -12.07 12.52
CA ILE A 345 -38.89 -11.08 11.48
C ILE A 345 -40.38 -10.67 11.63
N ASP A 346 -41.27 -11.65 11.74
CA ASP A 346 -42.71 -11.44 11.81
C ASP A 346 -43.15 -10.79 13.15
N SER A 347 -42.28 -10.88 14.16
CA SER A 347 -42.54 -10.24 15.48
C SER A 347 -42.15 -8.75 15.54
N LEU A 348 -41.42 -8.24 14.56
CA LEU A 348 -40.93 -6.86 14.50
C LEU A 348 -42.10 -5.87 14.36
N LYS A 349 -42.16 -4.92 15.26
CA LYS A 349 -43.25 -3.93 15.30
C LYS A 349 -43.11 -2.87 14.22
N ASP A 350 -44.18 -2.49 13.58
CA ASP A 350 -44.17 -1.50 12.49
C ASP A 350 -43.71 -0.11 12.92
N ASN A 351 -43.85 0.25 14.19
CA ASN A 351 -43.42 1.54 14.72
C ASN A 351 -42.01 1.55 15.36
N ASP A 352 -41.27 0.45 15.25
CA ASP A 352 -39.90 0.41 15.74
C ASP A 352 -39.00 1.19 14.75
N PRO A 353 -38.27 2.23 15.16
CA PRO A 353 -37.37 2.98 14.30
C PRO A 353 -36.20 2.14 13.72
N LYS A 354 -35.93 0.99 14.33
CA LYS A 354 -34.91 0.05 13.88
C LYS A 354 -35.45 -1.05 12.97
N ARG A 355 -36.78 -1.08 12.72
CA ARG A 355 -37.44 -2.18 12.00
C ARG A 355 -36.81 -2.43 10.64
N ALA A 356 -36.59 -1.39 9.83
CA ALA A 356 -36.03 -1.53 8.48
C ALA A 356 -34.66 -2.21 8.52
N ARG A 357 -33.78 -1.81 9.43
CA ARG A 357 -32.49 -2.43 9.63
C ARG A 357 -32.61 -3.89 10.11
N SER A 358 -33.48 -4.15 11.09
CA SER A 358 -33.70 -5.51 11.60
C SER A 358 -34.22 -6.44 10.51
N LEU A 359 -35.10 -5.96 9.64
CA LEU A 359 -35.56 -6.73 8.48
C LEU A 359 -34.42 -7.03 7.50
N ALA A 360 -33.53 -6.07 7.24
CA ALA A 360 -32.35 -6.28 6.38
C ALA A 360 -31.38 -7.32 6.98
N GLU A 361 -31.13 -7.28 8.28
CA GLU A 361 -30.33 -8.30 8.99
C GLU A 361 -30.99 -9.68 8.92
N GLY A 362 -32.33 -9.75 9.11
CA GLY A 362 -33.09 -11.00 8.95
C GLY A 362 -33.01 -11.56 7.53
N MET A 363 -33.11 -10.71 6.51
CA MET A 363 -32.94 -11.08 5.12
C MET A 363 -31.54 -11.65 4.84
N ALA A 364 -30.52 -11.00 5.37
CA ALA A 364 -29.12 -11.43 5.24
C ALA A 364 -28.90 -12.79 5.93
N CYS A 365 -29.45 -12.98 7.14
CA CYS A 365 -29.38 -14.26 7.84
C CYS A 365 -30.11 -15.37 7.09
N LEU A 366 -31.31 -15.12 6.52
CA LEU A 366 -32.00 -16.08 5.66
C LEU A 366 -31.16 -16.45 4.43
N SER A 367 -30.50 -15.47 3.82
CA SER A 367 -29.58 -15.74 2.71
C SER A 367 -28.43 -16.66 3.13
N THR A 368 -27.85 -16.42 4.31
CA THR A 368 -26.82 -17.29 4.90
C THR A 368 -27.33 -18.72 5.12
N LEU A 369 -28.58 -18.88 5.50
CA LEU A 369 -29.25 -20.18 5.64
C LEU A 369 -29.62 -20.81 4.28
N GLY A 370 -29.42 -20.09 3.15
CA GLY A 370 -29.81 -20.52 1.82
C GLY A 370 -31.33 -20.58 1.65
N VAL A 371 -32.05 -19.62 2.25
CA VAL A 371 -33.51 -19.48 2.20
C VAL A 371 -33.86 -18.16 1.51
N VAL A 372 -34.71 -18.25 0.49
CA VAL A 372 -35.21 -17.07 -0.23
C VAL A 372 -36.60 -16.72 0.30
N ARG A 373 -36.80 -15.45 0.67
CA ARG A 373 -38.10 -14.91 1.11
C ARG A 373 -38.44 -13.68 0.24
N PRO A 374 -39.09 -13.91 -0.93
CA PRO A 374 -39.35 -12.86 -1.94
C PRO A 374 -40.11 -11.66 -1.38
N GLU A 375 -41.15 -11.90 -0.58
CA GLU A 375 -42.00 -10.84 -0.03
C GLU A 375 -41.23 -9.90 0.93
N LEU A 376 -40.20 -10.39 1.63
CA LEU A 376 -39.33 -9.60 2.48
C LEU A 376 -38.48 -8.64 1.65
N LEU A 377 -37.88 -9.13 0.57
CA LEU A 377 -37.11 -8.31 -0.35
C LEU A 377 -37.98 -7.23 -1.00
N VAL A 378 -39.16 -7.57 -1.50
CA VAL A 378 -40.10 -6.63 -2.13
C VAL A 378 -40.54 -5.55 -1.13
N GLY A 379 -40.83 -5.92 0.11
CA GLY A 379 -41.16 -4.99 1.18
C GLY A 379 -40.03 -4.01 1.47
N LEU A 380 -38.81 -4.51 1.65
CA LEU A 380 -37.64 -3.68 1.87
C LEU A 380 -37.26 -2.79 0.66
N ALA A 381 -37.46 -3.29 -0.57
CA ALA A 381 -37.19 -2.51 -1.79
C ALA A 381 -38.13 -1.30 -1.93
N SER A 382 -39.22 -1.28 -1.16
CA SER A 382 -40.22 -0.18 -1.12
C SER A 382 -40.21 0.58 0.19
N ASP A 383 -39.26 0.33 1.09
CA ASP A 383 -39.16 0.99 2.40
C ASP A 383 -38.89 2.49 2.27
N THR A 384 -39.28 3.26 3.28
CA THR A 384 -39.01 4.70 3.33
C THR A 384 -37.51 5.00 3.53
N ASP A 385 -36.77 4.11 4.22
CA ASP A 385 -35.33 4.20 4.41
C ASP A 385 -34.58 3.71 3.15
N HIS A 386 -33.82 4.60 2.54
CA HIS A 386 -33.08 4.27 1.31
C HIS A 386 -31.96 3.24 1.56
N HIS A 387 -31.43 3.13 2.78
CA HIS A 387 -30.45 2.08 3.08
C HIS A 387 -31.10 0.69 3.09
N ALA A 388 -32.35 0.58 3.58
CA ALA A 388 -33.11 -0.67 3.50
C ALA A 388 -33.38 -1.04 2.04
N ARG A 389 -33.80 -0.04 1.23
CA ARG A 389 -33.96 -0.27 -0.23
C ARG A 389 -32.66 -0.71 -0.88
N ALA A 390 -31.54 -0.06 -0.56
CA ALA A 390 -30.22 -0.43 -1.08
C ALA A 390 -29.83 -1.88 -0.69
N ALA A 391 -30.05 -2.26 0.58
CA ALA A 391 -29.80 -3.62 1.05
C ALA A 391 -30.65 -4.66 0.32
N ALA A 392 -31.93 -4.36 0.06
CA ALA A 392 -32.81 -5.21 -0.72
C ALA A 392 -32.32 -5.39 -2.17
N ILE A 393 -31.90 -4.31 -2.82
CA ILE A 393 -31.39 -4.36 -4.19
C ILE A 393 -30.02 -5.04 -4.26
N ARG A 394 -29.19 -4.93 -3.20
CA ARG A 394 -27.98 -5.75 -3.06
C ARG A 394 -28.32 -7.23 -3.04
N GLN A 395 -29.33 -7.62 -2.26
CA GLN A 395 -29.77 -9.00 -2.19
C GLN A 395 -30.43 -9.48 -3.50
N LEU A 396 -31.06 -8.61 -4.30
CA LEU A 396 -31.66 -8.93 -5.60
C LEU A 396 -30.68 -9.63 -6.54
N ARG A 397 -29.37 -9.25 -6.50
CA ARG A 397 -28.34 -9.89 -7.33
C ARG A 397 -28.24 -11.40 -7.14
N TYR A 398 -28.51 -11.88 -5.94
CA TYR A 398 -28.45 -13.32 -5.62
C TYR A 398 -29.82 -14.02 -5.76
N TRP A 399 -30.91 -13.29 -5.50
CA TRP A 399 -32.25 -13.87 -5.48
C TRP A 399 -33.05 -13.63 -6.73
N HIS A 400 -32.54 -12.94 -7.73
CA HIS A 400 -33.29 -12.54 -8.95
C HIS A 400 -34.01 -13.67 -9.67
N ASN A 401 -33.45 -14.90 -9.65
CA ASN A 401 -34.07 -16.06 -10.30
C ASN A 401 -35.35 -16.53 -9.59
N SER A 402 -35.51 -16.19 -8.31
CA SER A 402 -36.69 -16.52 -7.50
C SER A 402 -37.73 -15.41 -7.45
N LEU A 403 -37.49 -14.28 -8.15
CA LEU A 403 -38.39 -13.11 -8.17
C LEU A 403 -38.96 -12.93 -9.59
N PRO A 404 -40.27 -13.22 -9.80
CA PRO A 404 -40.90 -12.97 -11.09
C PRO A 404 -40.79 -11.50 -11.53
N ASP A 405 -40.98 -10.57 -10.62
CA ASP A 405 -41.03 -9.13 -10.86
C ASP A 405 -39.65 -8.46 -10.77
N ARG A 406 -38.56 -9.21 -10.87
CA ARG A 406 -37.17 -8.71 -10.72
C ARG A 406 -36.86 -7.53 -11.61
N HIS A 407 -37.41 -7.44 -12.82
CA HIS A 407 -37.14 -6.33 -13.74
C HIS A 407 -37.87 -5.06 -13.35
N GLU A 408 -39.09 -5.17 -12.81
CA GLU A 408 -39.81 -4.03 -12.27
C GLU A 408 -39.12 -3.48 -11.01
N ILE A 409 -38.73 -4.36 -10.08
CA ILE A 409 -37.97 -4.01 -8.87
C ILE A 409 -36.66 -3.29 -9.27
N LEU A 410 -35.93 -3.85 -10.23
CA LEU A 410 -34.68 -3.27 -10.72
C LEU A 410 -34.88 -1.90 -11.37
N LEU A 411 -35.91 -1.73 -12.19
CA LEU A 411 -36.19 -0.45 -12.86
C LEU A 411 -36.59 0.63 -11.86
N ASN A 412 -37.40 0.28 -10.84
CA ASN A 412 -37.77 1.18 -9.76
C ASN A 412 -36.52 1.63 -8.99
N ALA A 413 -35.63 0.71 -8.66
CA ALA A 413 -34.36 1.01 -7.99
C ALA A 413 -33.42 1.85 -8.88
N ALA A 414 -33.36 1.60 -10.17
CA ALA A 414 -32.55 2.38 -11.12
C ALA A 414 -33.01 3.83 -11.30
N THR A 415 -34.27 4.12 -10.91
CA THR A 415 -34.84 5.47 -10.95
C THR A 415 -35.06 6.07 -9.57
N ASP A 416 -34.58 5.41 -8.51
CA ASP A 416 -34.68 5.90 -7.13
C ASP A 416 -34.03 7.27 -6.92
N SER A 417 -34.55 8.03 -5.97
CA SER A 417 -33.97 9.34 -5.59
C SER A 417 -32.57 9.21 -4.97
N SER A 418 -32.29 8.10 -4.26
CA SER A 418 -31.00 7.82 -3.65
C SER A 418 -29.98 7.31 -4.66
N GLY A 419 -28.80 7.94 -4.71
CA GLY A 419 -27.67 7.46 -5.51
C GLY A 419 -27.14 6.09 -5.07
N LEU A 420 -27.25 5.78 -3.78
CA LEU A 420 -26.85 4.48 -3.23
C LEU A 420 -27.75 3.36 -3.78
N VAL A 421 -29.07 3.56 -3.80
CA VAL A 421 -30.02 2.58 -4.39
C VAL A 421 -29.78 2.39 -5.87
N ARG A 422 -29.55 3.49 -6.62
CA ARG A 422 -29.23 3.41 -8.04
C ARG A 422 -27.90 2.71 -8.32
N MET A 423 -26.91 2.84 -7.42
CA MET A 423 -25.62 2.15 -7.50
C MET A 423 -25.82 0.65 -7.37
N GLU A 424 -26.55 0.21 -6.35
CA GLU A 424 -26.87 -1.21 -6.16
C GLU A 424 -27.69 -1.77 -7.32
N ALA A 425 -28.60 -0.97 -7.93
CA ALA A 425 -29.33 -1.35 -9.13
C ALA A 425 -28.39 -1.56 -10.35
N ALA A 426 -27.38 -0.70 -10.54
CA ALA A 426 -26.40 -0.89 -11.60
C ALA A 426 -25.65 -2.22 -11.43
N ILE A 427 -25.26 -2.54 -10.19
CA ILE A 427 -24.57 -3.78 -9.87
C ILE A 427 -25.48 -4.99 -10.10
N ALA A 428 -26.70 -4.97 -9.53
CA ALA A 428 -27.66 -6.07 -9.68
C ALA A 428 -28.01 -6.34 -11.15
N ALA A 429 -28.10 -5.29 -11.98
CA ALA A 429 -28.35 -5.42 -13.41
C ALA A 429 -27.31 -6.28 -14.13
N SER A 430 -26.03 -6.19 -13.76
CA SER A 430 -24.95 -6.99 -14.35
C SER A 430 -25.06 -8.48 -14.00
N TRP A 431 -25.63 -8.79 -12.82
CA TRP A 431 -25.91 -10.17 -12.40
C TRP A 431 -27.13 -10.77 -13.12
N ILE A 432 -28.16 -9.94 -13.31
CA ILE A 432 -29.37 -10.35 -14.05
C ILE A 432 -29.06 -10.52 -15.53
N GLY A 433 -28.28 -9.62 -16.13
CA GLY A 433 -27.67 -9.76 -17.45
C GLY A 433 -28.65 -9.78 -18.63
N THR A 434 -29.92 -9.35 -18.48
CA THR A 434 -30.92 -9.32 -19.55
C THR A 434 -30.97 -7.98 -20.27
N ARG A 435 -31.75 -7.90 -21.37
CA ARG A 435 -31.99 -6.64 -22.08
C ARG A 435 -32.69 -5.60 -21.21
N GLU A 436 -33.68 -6.04 -20.44
CA GLU A 436 -34.42 -5.19 -19.49
C GLU A 436 -33.51 -4.68 -18.36
N ALA A 437 -32.52 -5.47 -17.94
CA ALA A 437 -31.52 -5.01 -16.99
C ALA A 437 -30.61 -3.94 -17.57
N LEU A 438 -30.24 -4.03 -18.86
CA LEU A 438 -29.55 -2.93 -19.56
C LEU A 438 -30.42 -1.67 -19.57
N ASP A 439 -31.71 -1.77 -19.90
CA ASP A 439 -32.63 -0.63 -19.96
C ASP A 439 -32.78 0.03 -18.57
N ALA A 440 -32.74 -0.74 -17.50
CA ALA A 440 -32.69 -0.22 -16.14
C ALA A 440 -31.40 0.60 -15.89
N VAL A 441 -30.21 0.10 -16.26
CA VAL A 441 -28.96 0.87 -16.14
C VAL A 441 -29.01 2.16 -16.96
N LEU A 442 -29.56 2.13 -18.18
CA LEU A 442 -29.73 3.33 -19.01
C LEU A 442 -30.64 4.37 -18.32
N SER A 443 -31.62 3.92 -17.53
CA SER A 443 -32.50 4.82 -16.78
C SER A 443 -31.80 5.59 -15.67
N ILE A 444 -30.71 5.05 -15.08
CA ILE A 444 -29.87 5.74 -14.08
C ILE A 444 -29.37 7.10 -14.63
N PHE A 445 -29.02 7.14 -15.90
CA PHE A 445 -28.49 8.35 -16.55
C PHE A 445 -29.52 9.47 -16.78
N ARG A 446 -30.78 9.26 -16.44
CA ARG A 446 -31.82 10.33 -16.46
C ARG A 446 -31.66 11.27 -15.26
N GLN A 447 -30.92 10.88 -14.25
CA GLN A 447 -30.61 11.66 -13.05
C GLN A 447 -29.12 12.05 -12.99
N PRO A 448 -28.70 12.90 -12.05
CA PRO A 448 -27.28 13.16 -11.80
C PRO A 448 -26.52 11.88 -11.50
N ILE A 449 -25.28 11.83 -11.98
CA ILE A 449 -24.38 10.70 -11.84
C ILE A 449 -22.97 11.21 -11.51
N GLY A 450 -22.30 10.57 -10.55
CA GLY A 450 -20.94 10.90 -10.12
C GLY A 450 -20.40 9.86 -9.15
N GLY A 451 -19.18 10.02 -8.71
CA GLY A 451 -18.58 9.16 -7.68
C GLY A 451 -18.70 7.66 -7.94
N HIS A 452 -18.96 6.90 -6.88
CA HIS A 452 -19.12 5.46 -6.97
C HIS A 452 -20.27 5.00 -7.88
N LEU A 453 -21.37 5.76 -7.92
CA LEU A 453 -22.48 5.48 -8.85
C LEU A 453 -22.05 5.54 -10.32
N ALA A 454 -21.27 6.56 -10.71
CA ALA A 454 -20.78 6.67 -12.08
C ALA A 454 -19.85 5.49 -12.44
N TYR A 455 -18.99 5.11 -11.49
CA TYR A 455 -18.08 3.98 -11.66
C TYR A 455 -18.86 2.66 -11.77
N ALA A 456 -19.83 2.42 -10.88
CA ALA A 456 -20.68 1.24 -10.93
C ALA A 456 -21.44 1.12 -12.26
N ALA A 457 -21.97 2.24 -12.77
CA ALA A 457 -22.66 2.28 -14.06
C ALA A 457 -21.72 1.96 -15.24
N VAL A 458 -20.46 2.45 -15.20
CA VAL A 458 -19.45 2.10 -16.22
C VAL A 458 -19.17 0.59 -16.16
N CYS A 459 -18.88 0.05 -14.99
CA CYS A 459 -18.61 -1.38 -14.80
C CYS A 459 -19.78 -2.25 -15.28
N ALA A 460 -21.01 -1.87 -14.93
CA ALA A 460 -22.20 -2.59 -15.34
C ALA A 460 -22.36 -2.61 -16.86
N LEU A 461 -22.26 -1.46 -17.51
CA LEU A 461 -22.40 -1.35 -18.97
C LEU A 461 -21.32 -2.12 -19.73
N GLU A 462 -20.12 -2.23 -19.19
CA GLU A 462 -18.98 -2.94 -19.78
C GLU A 462 -18.89 -4.40 -19.34
N SER A 463 -19.72 -4.86 -18.39
CA SER A 463 -19.79 -6.25 -17.99
C SER A 463 -20.26 -7.12 -19.16
N GLN A 464 -19.67 -8.31 -19.32
CA GLN A 464 -20.03 -9.23 -20.41
C GLN A 464 -21.54 -9.50 -20.51
N PRO A 465 -22.28 -9.73 -19.39
CA PRO A 465 -23.71 -9.98 -19.47
C PRO A 465 -24.52 -8.83 -20.05
N LEU A 466 -24.11 -7.57 -19.87
CA LEU A 466 -24.81 -6.43 -20.43
C LEU A 466 -24.22 -5.96 -21.76
N GLN A 467 -22.91 -6.07 -21.96
CA GLN A 467 -22.21 -5.64 -23.15
C GLN A 467 -22.72 -6.33 -24.41
N GLN A 468 -23.05 -7.61 -24.35
CA GLN A 468 -23.61 -8.38 -25.48
C GLN A 468 -24.89 -7.79 -26.08
N HIS A 469 -25.64 -7.01 -25.29
CA HIS A 469 -26.92 -6.41 -25.74
C HIS A 469 -26.73 -5.08 -26.46
N TRP A 470 -25.54 -4.46 -26.47
CA TRP A 470 -25.34 -3.14 -27.06
C TRP A 470 -24.09 -3.00 -27.94
N GLN A 471 -23.06 -3.84 -27.78
CA GLN A 471 -21.78 -3.66 -28.46
C GLN A 471 -21.85 -3.69 -29.99
N ASN A 472 -22.80 -4.46 -30.55
CA ASN A 472 -22.99 -4.61 -31.98
C ASN A 472 -24.08 -3.67 -32.55
N ASP A 473 -24.72 -2.86 -31.71
CA ASP A 473 -25.74 -1.89 -32.15
C ASP A 473 -25.08 -0.54 -32.46
N GLN A 474 -24.93 -0.24 -33.75
CA GLN A 474 -24.34 1.03 -34.21
C GLN A 474 -25.15 2.26 -33.80
N LYS A 475 -26.43 2.10 -33.41
CA LYS A 475 -27.28 3.19 -32.92
C LYS A 475 -27.33 3.26 -31.40
N SER A 476 -26.54 2.44 -30.70
CA SER A 476 -26.53 2.40 -29.25
C SER A 476 -26.08 3.75 -28.67
N ILE A 477 -26.82 4.22 -27.70
CA ILE A 477 -26.46 5.43 -26.92
C ILE A 477 -25.41 5.13 -25.86
N VAL A 478 -25.12 3.87 -25.56
CA VAL A 478 -24.21 3.44 -24.48
C VAL A 478 -22.82 4.07 -24.59
N PRO A 479 -22.15 4.17 -25.75
CA PRO A 479 -20.85 4.82 -25.85
C PRO A 479 -20.85 6.29 -25.39
N ALA A 480 -21.95 7.02 -25.67
CA ALA A 480 -22.10 8.40 -25.22
C ALA A 480 -22.31 8.49 -23.69
N LEU A 481 -23.06 7.56 -23.11
CA LEU A 481 -23.30 7.48 -21.67
C LEU A 481 -22.03 7.08 -20.91
N LEU A 482 -21.26 6.11 -21.42
CA LEU A 482 -19.95 5.73 -20.89
C LEU A 482 -18.99 6.94 -20.87
N LYS A 483 -18.93 7.70 -21.98
CA LYS A 483 -18.14 8.93 -22.03
C LYS A 483 -18.61 9.95 -20.99
N ARG A 484 -19.93 10.12 -20.81
CA ARG A 484 -20.50 11.00 -19.78
C ARG A 484 -20.12 10.56 -18.36
N ALA A 485 -20.25 9.26 -18.03
CA ALA A 485 -19.92 8.73 -16.74
C ALA A 485 -18.41 8.86 -16.43
N ARG A 486 -17.54 8.48 -17.37
CA ARG A 486 -16.08 8.62 -17.22
C ARG A 486 -15.67 10.07 -17.02
N ARG A 487 -16.29 11.00 -17.77
CA ARG A 487 -16.03 12.44 -17.60
C ARG A 487 -16.41 12.96 -16.22
N SER A 488 -17.44 12.41 -15.57
CA SER A 488 -17.80 12.78 -14.19
C SER A 488 -16.80 12.28 -13.14
N LEU A 489 -15.94 11.31 -13.51
CA LEU A 489 -14.87 10.80 -12.67
C LEU A 489 -13.53 11.53 -12.89
N GLU A 490 -13.43 12.35 -13.96
CA GLU A 490 -12.24 13.15 -14.25
C GLU A 490 -12.13 14.33 -13.28
N ILE A 491 -10.89 14.63 -12.90
CA ILE A 491 -10.58 15.83 -12.11
C ILE A 491 -10.82 17.06 -12.99
N GLN A 492 -11.69 17.96 -12.54
CA GLN A 492 -12.05 19.15 -13.29
C GLN A 492 -11.08 20.31 -12.97
N GLU A 493 -10.60 20.98 -14.03
CA GLU A 493 -9.80 22.20 -13.87
C GLU A 493 -10.66 23.37 -13.33
N PRO A 494 -10.10 24.20 -12.44
CA PRO A 494 -10.73 25.45 -12.06
C PRO A 494 -10.87 26.38 -13.28
N LYS A 495 -12.03 27.00 -13.43
CA LYS A 495 -12.27 27.95 -14.55
C LYS A 495 -11.35 29.17 -14.41
N ALA A 496 -10.54 29.41 -15.42
CA ALA A 496 -9.70 30.60 -15.46
C ALA A 496 -10.55 31.90 -15.50
N ALA A 497 -10.09 32.92 -14.76
CA ALA A 497 -10.74 34.24 -14.70
C ALA A 497 -9.67 35.34 -14.79
N GLY A 498 -10.10 36.57 -15.14
CA GLY A 498 -9.23 37.73 -15.13
C GLY A 498 -7.94 37.57 -15.94
N LYS A 499 -6.79 37.82 -15.30
CA LYS A 499 -5.45 37.76 -15.90
C LYS A 499 -5.12 36.35 -16.43
N ASP A 500 -5.54 35.29 -15.73
CA ASP A 500 -5.34 33.91 -16.13
C ASP A 500 -6.03 33.59 -17.45
N LYS A 501 -7.27 34.11 -17.65
CA LYS A 501 -8.00 33.91 -18.88
C LYS A 501 -7.36 34.68 -20.04
N ALA A 502 -6.76 35.84 -19.76
CA ALA A 502 -6.04 36.63 -20.78
C ALA A 502 -4.72 35.89 -21.18
N PHE A 503 -3.99 35.32 -20.22
CA PHE A 503 -2.81 34.50 -20.48
C PHE A 503 -3.14 33.28 -21.35
N ASP A 504 -4.18 32.53 -20.99
CA ASP A 504 -4.59 31.29 -21.68
C ASP A 504 -5.05 31.57 -23.15
N ARG A 505 -5.42 32.81 -23.46
CA ARG A 505 -5.87 33.22 -24.82
C ARG A 505 -4.75 33.65 -25.74
N ARG A 506 -3.52 33.77 -25.26
CA ARG A 506 -2.38 34.18 -26.10
C ARG A 506 -2.12 33.08 -27.12
N PRO A 507 -2.04 33.40 -28.44
CA PRO A 507 -1.91 32.38 -29.49
C PRO A 507 -0.68 31.47 -29.34
N GLU A 508 0.40 31.96 -28.76
CA GLU A 508 1.66 31.27 -28.54
C GLU A 508 1.66 30.43 -27.26
N THR A 509 0.63 30.48 -26.41
CA THR A 509 0.57 29.72 -25.17
C THR A 509 0.47 28.22 -25.45
N VAL A 510 1.43 27.48 -24.92
CA VAL A 510 1.40 26.01 -24.97
C VAL A 510 0.74 25.48 -23.69
N GLU A 511 -0.22 24.58 -23.85
CA GLU A 511 -0.80 23.84 -22.73
C GLU A 511 -0.07 22.50 -22.54
N VAL A 512 0.47 22.30 -21.34
CA VAL A 512 1.12 21.06 -20.92
C VAL A 512 0.33 20.46 -19.78
N ARG A 513 -0.06 19.18 -19.91
CA ARG A 513 -0.76 18.46 -18.86
C ARG A 513 0.17 17.40 -18.27
N ILE A 514 0.38 17.48 -16.97
CA ILE A 514 1.16 16.51 -16.19
C ILE A 514 0.26 15.96 -15.10
N SER A 515 0.14 14.65 -15.02
CA SER A 515 -0.59 13.96 -13.97
C SER A 515 0.37 13.08 -13.18
N CYS A 516 0.00 12.75 -11.95
CA CYS A 516 0.65 11.66 -11.24
C CYS A 516 0.14 10.32 -11.80
N GLU A 517 1.05 9.37 -12.00
CA GLU A 517 0.65 7.98 -12.23
C GLU A 517 0.22 7.39 -10.89
N PRO A 518 -1.06 6.99 -10.74
CA PRO A 518 -1.52 6.45 -9.47
C PRO A 518 -0.63 5.29 -8.99
N GLU A 519 -0.29 5.31 -7.70
CA GLU A 519 0.45 4.25 -6.99
C GLU A 519 1.90 4.00 -7.47
N ARG A 520 2.43 4.84 -8.36
CA ARG A 520 3.77 4.62 -8.93
C ARG A 520 4.81 5.68 -8.58
N MET A 521 4.39 6.76 -7.90
CA MET A 521 5.27 7.91 -7.61
C MET A 521 6.00 8.42 -8.88
N LEU A 522 5.27 8.53 -10.00
CA LEU A 522 5.80 8.99 -11.27
C LEU A 522 4.90 10.07 -11.88
N PHE A 523 5.49 10.98 -12.63
CA PHE A 523 4.74 11.85 -13.52
C PHE A 523 4.42 11.12 -14.83
N THR A 524 3.18 11.27 -15.33
CA THR A 524 2.74 10.68 -16.62
C THR A 524 3.52 11.23 -17.80
N ASN A 525 3.89 12.52 -17.74
CA ASN A 525 4.72 13.16 -18.74
C ASN A 525 6.12 13.38 -18.14
N LYS A 526 7.10 12.65 -18.59
CA LYS A 526 8.48 12.72 -18.09
C LYS A 526 9.33 13.78 -18.82
N GLN A 527 8.80 14.31 -19.93
CA GLN A 527 9.53 15.27 -20.74
C GLN A 527 8.60 16.04 -21.65
N PHE A 528 8.83 17.34 -21.75
CA PHE A 528 8.20 18.18 -22.78
C PHE A 528 9.18 19.28 -23.21
N SER A 529 8.96 19.83 -24.42
CA SER A 529 9.82 20.89 -24.98
C SER A 529 9.03 22.17 -25.20
N VAL A 530 9.66 23.31 -24.95
CA VAL A 530 9.12 24.66 -25.15
C VAL A 530 10.20 25.56 -25.75
N ARG A 531 9.80 26.65 -26.38
CA ARG A 531 10.73 27.65 -26.90
C ARG A 531 11.16 28.64 -25.82
N PRO A 532 12.35 29.26 -25.91
CA PRO A 532 12.74 30.34 -25.02
C PRO A 532 11.65 31.44 -24.96
N GLY A 533 11.28 31.84 -23.75
CA GLY A 533 10.26 32.86 -23.48
C GLY A 533 8.84 32.48 -23.85
N GLN A 534 8.55 31.25 -24.24
CA GLN A 534 7.21 30.81 -24.61
C GLN A 534 6.28 30.79 -23.39
N PRO A 535 5.05 31.34 -23.50
CA PRO A 535 4.08 31.21 -22.44
C PRO A 535 3.62 29.76 -22.25
N VAL A 536 3.64 29.29 -21.02
CA VAL A 536 3.28 27.90 -20.66
C VAL A 536 2.12 27.92 -19.69
N LYS A 537 1.03 27.23 -20.05
CA LYS A 537 -0.04 26.83 -19.13
C LYS A 537 0.21 25.38 -18.74
N LEU A 538 0.74 25.11 -17.55
CA LEU A 538 0.97 23.78 -17.05
C LEU A 538 -0.18 23.39 -16.10
N VAL A 539 -0.94 22.37 -16.49
CA VAL A 539 -2.02 21.80 -15.69
C VAL A 539 -1.48 20.56 -14.98
N PHE A 540 -1.28 20.69 -13.67
CA PHE A 540 -0.85 19.60 -12.83
C PHE A 540 -2.06 18.96 -12.15
N LEU A 541 -2.21 17.62 -12.32
CA LEU A 541 -3.31 16.84 -11.79
C LEU A 541 -2.75 15.76 -10.87
N ASN A 542 -3.39 15.59 -9.73
CA ASN A 542 -3.06 14.51 -8.82
C ASN A 542 -4.26 13.58 -8.59
N PRO A 543 -4.41 12.53 -9.42
CA PRO A 543 -5.37 11.46 -9.18
C PRO A 543 -4.82 10.39 -8.23
N ASP A 544 -3.59 10.57 -7.74
CA ASP A 544 -2.95 9.61 -6.85
C ASP A 544 -3.52 9.73 -5.43
N ALA A 545 -3.32 8.70 -4.70
CA ALA A 545 -3.68 8.53 -3.32
C ALA A 545 -2.74 9.26 -2.35
N THR A 546 -1.63 9.81 -2.81
CA THR A 546 -0.67 10.62 -2.04
C THR A 546 -0.67 12.08 -2.50
N ASP A 547 -0.43 13.00 -1.55
CA ASP A 547 -0.22 14.40 -1.92
C ASP A 547 1.08 14.55 -2.70
N HIS A 548 1.02 15.34 -3.77
CA HIS A 548 2.16 15.65 -4.61
C HIS A 548 2.17 17.14 -4.97
N ASN A 549 3.35 17.66 -5.23
CA ASN A 549 3.54 18.94 -5.91
C ASN A 549 4.40 18.75 -7.17
N LEU A 550 4.52 19.81 -7.93
CA LEU A 550 5.44 19.91 -9.05
C LEU A 550 6.25 21.18 -8.86
N VAL A 551 7.55 21.01 -8.71
CA VAL A 551 8.50 22.10 -8.51
C VAL A 551 9.49 22.10 -9.65
N LEU A 552 9.47 23.16 -10.48
CA LEU A 552 10.38 23.37 -11.59
C LEU A 552 11.63 24.08 -11.07
N VAL A 553 12.79 23.50 -11.33
CA VAL A 553 14.07 23.99 -10.79
C VAL A 553 15.08 24.37 -11.87
N GLN A 554 16.10 25.12 -11.49
CA GLN A 554 17.23 25.46 -12.34
C GLN A 554 17.96 24.18 -12.83
N PRO A 555 18.65 24.22 -13.97
CA PRO A 555 19.53 23.15 -14.39
C PRO A 555 20.52 22.77 -13.27
N GLY A 556 20.68 21.45 -13.01
CA GLY A 556 21.57 20.94 -11.98
C GLY A 556 21.03 20.99 -10.53
N ALA A 557 19.95 21.75 -10.24
CA ALA A 557 19.50 22.01 -8.89
C ALA A 557 18.59 20.93 -8.27
N MET A 558 18.26 19.86 -8.99
CA MET A 558 17.29 18.85 -8.58
C MET A 558 17.64 18.20 -7.24
N GLU A 559 18.88 17.76 -7.09
CA GLU A 559 19.35 17.08 -5.88
C GLU A 559 19.37 18.02 -4.69
N GLU A 560 19.89 19.23 -4.87
CA GLU A 560 20.02 20.21 -3.80
C GLU A 560 18.66 20.61 -3.23
N VAL A 561 17.67 20.85 -4.09
CA VAL A 561 16.29 21.16 -3.68
C VAL A 561 15.62 19.94 -3.05
N GLY A 562 15.81 18.74 -3.61
CA GLY A 562 15.24 17.50 -3.09
C GLY A 562 15.76 17.12 -1.70
N VAL A 563 17.08 17.29 -1.46
CA VAL A 563 17.70 17.04 -0.17
C VAL A 563 17.22 18.05 0.88
N ALA A 564 17.11 19.33 0.53
CA ALA A 564 16.57 20.35 1.42
C ALA A 564 15.10 20.06 1.78
N ALA A 565 14.27 19.66 0.82
CA ALA A 565 12.89 19.26 1.09
C ALA A 565 12.80 18.03 2.02
N ASN A 566 13.67 17.02 1.85
CA ASN A 566 13.76 15.89 2.78
C ASN A 566 14.15 16.33 4.20
N ALA A 567 15.00 17.33 4.34
CA ALA A 567 15.38 17.88 5.65
C ALA A 567 14.20 18.52 6.38
N MET A 568 13.27 19.17 5.64
CA MET A 568 12.05 19.77 6.22
C MET A 568 11.17 18.74 6.93
N ALA A 569 11.13 17.50 6.45
CA ALA A 569 10.32 16.44 7.06
C ALA A 569 10.76 16.02 8.47
N ARG A 570 11.97 16.41 8.89
CA ARG A 570 12.47 16.14 10.24
C ARG A 570 11.84 17.05 11.31
N ASP A 571 11.28 18.19 10.91
CA ASP A 571 10.55 19.09 11.80
C ASP A 571 9.03 18.80 11.69
N PRO A 572 8.37 18.36 12.78
CA PRO A 572 6.94 18.09 12.79
C PRO A 572 6.07 19.28 12.38
N LYS A 573 6.54 20.50 12.51
CA LYS A 573 5.84 21.72 12.07
C LYS A 573 5.60 21.74 10.56
N ASN A 574 6.44 21.04 9.81
CA ASN A 574 6.32 20.98 8.35
C ASN A 574 5.38 19.87 7.84
N ALA A 575 4.76 19.11 8.72
CA ALA A 575 3.91 17.96 8.32
C ALA A 575 2.77 18.34 7.36
N THR A 576 2.29 19.58 7.43
CA THR A 576 1.22 20.10 6.54
C THR A 576 1.73 21.13 5.54
N SER A 577 3.05 21.33 5.43
CA SER A 577 3.66 22.29 4.51
C SER A 577 3.60 21.78 3.07
N ASP A 578 3.95 22.65 2.12
CA ASP A 578 4.10 22.27 0.72
C ASP A 578 5.48 21.68 0.39
N PHE A 579 6.35 21.50 1.40
CA PHE A 579 7.73 21.00 1.29
C PHE A 579 8.57 21.74 0.25
N ILE A 580 8.35 23.06 0.11
CA ILE A 580 9.15 23.95 -0.74
C ILE A 580 10.21 24.59 0.16
N PRO A 581 11.51 24.28 0.01
CA PRO A 581 12.56 24.80 0.88
C PRO A 581 12.84 26.29 0.58
N GLU A 582 12.50 27.16 1.52
CA GLU A 582 12.67 28.62 1.37
C GLU A 582 14.14 29.04 1.18
N GLU A 583 15.09 28.32 1.80
CA GLU A 583 16.54 28.55 1.67
C GLU A 583 17.07 28.23 0.25
N LYS A 584 16.29 27.50 -0.55
CA LYS A 584 16.61 27.13 -1.95
C LYS A 584 15.73 27.83 -2.97
N LYS A 585 15.01 28.86 -2.58
CA LYS A 585 14.06 29.57 -3.44
C LYS A 585 14.69 30.17 -4.70
N ASN A 586 15.95 30.54 -4.64
CA ASN A 586 16.72 31.02 -5.79
C ASN A 586 16.97 29.95 -6.87
N LEU A 587 16.85 28.66 -6.51
CA LEU A 587 16.98 27.53 -7.41
C LEU A 587 15.63 27.04 -7.97
N ILE A 588 14.52 27.57 -7.47
CA ILE A 588 13.16 27.20 -7.85
C ILE A 588 12.62 28.26 -8.82
N LEU A 589 12.18 27.84 -9.98
CA LEU A 589 11.58 28.71 -11.01
C LEU A 589 10.07 28.87 -10.78
N GLU A 590 9.37 27.75 -10.63
CA GLU A 590 7.94 27.68 -10.41
C GLU A 590 7.59 26.51 -9.49
N ALA A 591 6.53 26.63 -8.71
CA ALA A 591 6.09 25.57 -7.84
C ALA A 591 4.57 25.55 -7.69
N THR A 592 3.98 24.37 -7.69
CA THR A 592 2.60 24.19 -7.22
C THR A 592 2.60 24.00 -5.70
N PRO A 593 1.52 24.36 -5.00
CA PRO A 593 1.31 23.81 -3.66
C PRO A 593 1.19 22.30 -3.73
N MET A 594 1.25 21.63 -2.58
CA MET A 594 0.81 20.23 -2.48
C MET A 594 -0.66 20.14 -2.86
N ILE A 595 -0.97 19.28 -3.82
CA ILE A 595 -2.34 18.93 -4.21
C ILE A 595 -2.53 17.43 -4.01
N GLY A 596 -3.73 17.06 -3.66
CA GLY A 596 -4.04 15.65 -3.41
C GLY A 596 -5.23 15.50 -2.45
N PRO A 597 -5.52 14.29 -2.05
CA PRO A 597 -6.73 13.99 -1.27
C PRO A 597 -6.75 14.64 0.12
N THR A 598 -5.59 14.90 0.75
CA THR A 598 -5.54 15.61 2.03
C THR A 598 -5.57 17.13 1.86
N ARG A 599 -5.62 17.61 0.62
CA ARG A 599 -5.56 19.03 0.25
C ARG A 599 -6.88 19.53 -0.32
N LYS A 600 -7.00 20.84 -0.45
CA LYS A 600 -8.23 21.47 -0.97
C LYS A 600 -8.49 21.20 -2.45
N SER A 601 -7.52 20.71 -3.19
CA SER A 601 -7.61 20.53 -4.63
C SER A 601 -6.81 19.33 -5.12
N LEU A 602 -7.32 18.67 -6.15
CA LEU A 602 -6.65 17.64 -6.93
C LEU A 602 -6.00 18.18 -8.22
N VAL A 603 -6.11 19.48 -8.45
CA VAL A 603 -5.57 20.13 -9.66
C VAL A 603 -5.02 21.51 -9.33
N HIS A 604 -3.88 21.85 -9.93
CA HIS A 604 -3.31 23.19 -9.91
C HIS A 604 -2.85 23.59 -11.30
N VAL A 605 -2.99 24.88 -11.63
CA VAL A 605 -2.59 25.42 -12.94
C VAL A 605 -1.53 26.48 -12.75
N LEU A 606 -0.32 26.20 -13.19
CA LEU A 606 0.78 27.17 -13.28
C LEU A 606 0.70 27.90 -14.63
N ARG A 607 1.02 29.20 -14.60
CA ARG A 607 1.13 30.03 -15.78
C ARG A 607 2.39 30.85 -15.70
N PHE A 608 3.34 30.57 -16.60
CA PHE A 608 4.66 31.19 -16.58
C PHE A 608 5.24 31.35 -17.99
N GLU A 609 6.26 32.21 -18.11
CA GLU A 609 7.07 32.31 -19.32
C GLU A 609 8.25 31.34 -19.17
N ALA A 610 8.49 30.51 -20.18
CA ALA A 610 9.65 29.62 -20.19
C ALA A 610 10.96 30.45 -20.07
N PRO A 611 12.01 29.93 -19.44
CA PRO A 611 13.32 30.60 -19.38
C PRO A 611 13.80 31.04 -20.77
N GLN A 612 14.56 32.12 -20.82
CA GLN A 612 15.14 32.67 -22.08
C GLN A 612 16.33 31.82 -22.54
N GLU A 613 17.03 31.19 -21.61
CA GLU A 613 18.22 30.39 -21.92
C GLU A 613 17.82 28.96 -22.31
N PRO A 614 18.29 28.42 -23.44
CA PRO A 614 18.13 27.02 -23.77
C PRO A 614 18.82 26.13 -22.73
N GLY A 615 18.12 25.06 -22.33
CA GLY A 615 18.63 24.14 -21.31
C GLY A 615 17.62 23.09 -20.92
N VAL A 616 18.04 22.17 -20.06
CA VAL A 616 17.17 21.13 -19.46
C VAL A 616 16.85 21.55 -18.02
N TYR A 617 15.59 21.85 -17.78
CA TYR A 617 15.05 22.30 -16.50
C TYR A 617 14.27 21.16 -15.86
N PRO A 618 14.80 20.57 -14.77
CA PRO A 618 14.10 19.49 -14.09
C PRO A 618 12.82 19.98 -13.40
N TYR A 619 11.79 19.14 -13.33
CA TYR A 619 10.70 19.30 -12.39
C TYR A 619 10.57 18.05 -11.52
N VAL A 620 10.29 18.25 -10.26
CA VAL A 620 10.33 17.20 -9.23
C VAL A 620 9.12 17.32 -8.30
N CYS A 621 8.75 16.22 -7.68
CA CYS A 621 7.90 16.25 -6.49
C CYS A 621 8.79 16.41 -5.26
N THR A 622 8.57 17.44 -4.45
CA THR A 622 9.35 17.68 -3.23
C THR A 622 8.72 17.08 -1.97
N PHE A 623 7.63 16.31 -2.11
CA PHE A 623 7.20 15.45 -1.00
C PHE A 623 8.39 14.57 -0.56
N PRO A 624 8.67 14.44 0.75
CA PRO A 624 9.89 13.81 1.23
C PRO A 624 10.16 12.43 0.64
N GLY A 625 11.32 12.27 0.01
CA GLY A 625 11.77 11.05 -0.66
C GLY A 625 11.32 10.87 -2.11
N HIS A 626 10.33 11.62 -2.61
CA HIS A 626 9.77 11.41 -3.94
C HIS A 626 10.66 11.90 -5.08
N TRP A 627 11.40 12.99 -4.90
CA TRP A 627 12.21 13.64 -5.94
C TRP A 627 13.17 12.70 -6.67
N ILE A 628 13.64 11.64 -6.00
CA ILE A 628 14.59 10.66 -6.55
C ILE A 628 13.97 9.93 -7.74
N VAL A 629 12.68 9.58 -7.67
CA VAL A 629 11.98 8.77 -8.68
C VAL A 629 10.90 9.58 -9.42
N MET A 630 10.27 10.54 -8.74
CA MET A 630 9.20 11.37 -9.28
C MET A 630 9.74 12.70 -9.81
N ASN A 631 10.31 12.62 -11.00
CA ASN A 631 10.89 13.75 -11.70
C ASN A 631 10.64 13.70 -13.20
N GLY A 632 10.87 14.83 -13.86
CA GLY A 632 10.79 14.96 -15.31
C GLY A 632 11.60 16.18 -15.79
N LYS A 633 11.56 16.45 -17.10
CA LYS A 633 12.40 17.46 -17.75
C LYS A 633 11.56 18.38 -18.63
N MET A 634 11.64 19.69 -18.40
CA MET A 634 11.25 20.71 -19.38
C MET A 634 12.49 21.09 -20.18
N VAL A 635 12.44 20.91 -21.50
CA VAL A 635 13.53 21.26 -22.41
C VAL A 635 13.21 22.60 -23.07
N VAL A 636 13.97 23.62 -22.76
CA VAL A 636 13.89 24.91 -23.44
C VAL A 636 14.84 24.90 -24.63
N ALA A 637 14.31 24.95 -25.85
CA ALA A 637 15.12 24.88 -27.06
C ALA A 637 14.48 25.70 -28.19
N ARG A 638 15.30 26.19 -29.10
CA ARG A 638 14.84 26.99 -30.25
C ARG A 638 14.19 26.11 -31.32
N ASP A 639 14.69 24.89 -31.43
CA ASP A 639 14.19 23.88 -32.37
C ASP A 639 14.39 22.45 -31.84
N GLN A 640 13.86 21.48 -32.58
CA GLN A 640 13.92 20.06 -32.22
C GLN A 640 15.36 19.51 -32.16
N ALA A 641 16.25 19.95 -33.06
CA ALA A 641 17.64 19.47 -33.10
C ALA A 641 18.44 19.97 -31.88
N GLU A 642 18.16 21.18 -31.41
CA GLU A 642 18.74 21.71 -30.15
C GLU A 642 18.21 20.94 -28.93
N ALA A 643 16.90 20.63 -28.90
CA ALA A 643 16.30 19.85 -27.82
C ALA A 643 16.93 18.46 -27.72
N GLU A 644 17.14 17.78 -28.84
CA GLU A 644 17.78 16.47 -28.88
C GLU A 644 19.23 16.52 -28.38
N ARG A 645 20.00 17.53 -28.79
CA ARG A 645 21.39 17.71 -28.30
C ARG A 645 21.47 17.97 -26.82
N LEU A 646 20.56 18.80 -26.28
CA LEU A 646 20.50 19.10 -24.85
C LEU A 646 20.14 17.85 -24.04
N LEU A 647 19.23 17.02 -24.56
CA LEU A 647 18.85 15.76 -23.91
C LEU A 647 19.95 14.72 -23.97
N ASP A 648 20.65 14.62 -25.10
CA ASP A 648 21.77 13.70 -25.24
C ASP A 648 22.91 14.06 -24.28
N ALA A 649 23.17 15.35 -24.07
CA ALA A 649 24.14 15.79 -23.07
C ALA A 649 23.73 15.43 -21.61
N CYS A 650 22.44 15.25 -21.36
CA CYS A 650 21.88 14.85 -20.04
C CYS A 650 21.58 13.36 -19.93
N ARG A 651 21.94 12.53 -20.91
CA ARG A 651 21.79 11.08 -20.79
C ARG A 651 22.78 10.57 -19.74
N PRO A 652 22.32 9.82 -18.74
CA PRO A 652 23.25 9.14 -17.84
C PRO A 652 24.13 8.24 -18.70
N THR A 653 25.43 8.28 -18.50
CA THR A 653 26.38 7.33 -19.06
C THR A 653 25.88 5.94 -18.74
N MET A 654 25.80 5.06 -19.77
CA MET A 654 25.36 3.69 -19.54
C MET A 654 26.23 3.08 -18.45
N VAL A 655 25.59 2.51 -17.42
CA VAL A 655 26.29 1.74 -16.39
C VAL A 655 26.80 0.47 -17.05
N ASN A 656 28.10 0.40 -17.29
CA ASN A 656 28.77 -0.79 -17.83
C ASN A 656 29.23 -1.66 -16.67
N VAL A 657 28.87 -2.93 -16.65
CA VAL A 657 29.47 -3.88 -15.69
C VAL A 657 30.84 -4.27 -16.24
N TRP A 658 31.87 -3.56 -15.80
CA TRP A 658 33.25 -3.78 -16.24
C TRP A 658 33.85 -5.05 -15.65
N LYS A 659 34.58 -5.80 -16.48
CA LYS A 659 35.28 -7.01 -16.09
C LYS A 659 36.76 -6.91 -16.48
N ALA A 660 37.58 -7.77 -15.90
CA ALA A 660 39.03 -7.82 -16.19
C ALA A 660 39.36 -8.02 -17.68
N GLU A 661 38.50 -8.74 -18.39
CA GLU A 661 38.65 -9.04 -19.82
C GLU A 661 38.46 -7.78 -20.70
N ASP A 662 37.73 -6.77 -20.22
CA ASP A 662 37.52 -5.52 -20.96
C ASP A 662 38.79 -4.64 -21.01
N PHE A 663 39.79 -4.98 -20.19
CA PHE A 663 41.08 -4.27 -20.10
C PHE A 663 42.28 -5.19 -20.42
N PRO A 664 42.42 -5.64 -21.65
CA PRO A 664 43.55 -6.53 -22.02
C PRO A 664 44.91 -5.84 -21.84
N THR A 665 44.94 -4.52 -21.96
CA THR A 665 46.11 -3.66 -21.67
C THR A 665 45.68 -2.48 -20.79
N VAL A 666 46.46 -2.17 -19.76
CA VAL A 666 46.30 -0.99 -18.92
C VAL A 666 47.48 -0.06 -19.24
N ALA A 667 47.20 0.89 -20.11
CA ALA A 667 48.17 1.94 -20.46
C ALA A 667 47.88 3.15 -19.56
N THR A 668 48.87 3.62 -18.82
CA THR A 668 48.79 4.80 -17.98
C THR A 668 49.60 5.93 -18.57
N SER A 669 49.17 7.17 -18.37
CA SER A 669 49.89 8.38 -18.79
C SER A 669 50.06 9.32 -17.60
N GLN A 670 51.16 10.09 -17.62
CA GLN A 670 51.48 11.09 -16.56
C GLN A 670 51.31 12.53 -17.08
N ASP A 671 50.66 12.72 -18.25
CA ASP A 671 50.31 14.07 -18.70
C ASP A 671 49.21 14.69 -17.81
N GLU A 672 49.29 16.02 -17.67
CA GLU A 672 48.41 16.77 -16.73
C GLU A 672 46.91 16.64 -17.07
N GLU A 673 46.57 16.55 -18.34
CA GLU A 673 45.18 16.43 -18.78
C GLU A 673 44.59 15.04 -18.41
N THR A 674 45.33 13.96 -18.60
CA THR A 674 44.96 12.61 -18.17
C THR A 674 44.83 12.52 -16.66
N LEU A 675 45.76 13.12 -15.92
CA LEU A 675 45.70 13.11 -14.45
C LEU A 675 44.51 13.91 -13.92
N SER A 676 44.17 15.04 -14.58
CA SER A 676 43.00 15.85 -14.23
C SER A 676 41.70 15.07 -14.48
N ARG A 677 41.55 14.41 -15.63
CA ARG A 677 40.37 13.55 -15.89
C ARG A 677 40.29 12.39 -14.88
N GLY A 678 41.43 11.79 -14.53
CA GLY A 678 41.51 10.73 -13.52
C GLY A 678 41.05 11.19 -12.14
N MET A 679 41.41 12.42 -11.74
CA MET A 679 40.93 13.03 -10.51
C MET A 679 39.40 13.23 -10.51
N HIS A 680 38.82 13.69 -11.61
CA HIS A 680 37.38 13.79 -11.78
C HIS A 680 36.71 12.41 -11.75
N ALA A 681 37.29 11.39 -12.38
CA ALA A 681 36.81 10.02 -12.33
C ALA A 681 36.83 9.46 -10.90
N PHE A 682 37.83 9.81 -10.08
CA PHE A 682 37.93 9.45 -8.67
C PHE A 682 36.76 10.02 -7.84
N ALA A 683 36.36 11.26 -8.12
CA ALA A 683 35.20 11.89 -7.49
C ALA A 683 33.87 11.29 -8.02
N LYS A 684 33.74 11.13 -9.36
CA LYS A 684 32.55 10.61 -10.03
C LYS A 684 32.20 9.17 -9.59
N ALA A 685 33.20 8.32 -9.36
CA ALA A 685 33.04 6.99 -8.81
C ALA A 685 32.90 6.94 -7.28
N GLN A 686 32.76 8.12 -6.64
CA GLN A 686 32.58 8.30 -5.19
C GLN A 686 33.72 7.74 -4.32
N CYS A 687 34.88 7.53 -4.86
CA CYS A 687 36.04 7.03 -4.13
C CYS A 687 36.46 7.97 -2.98
N THR A 688 36.24 9.30 -3.16
CA THR A 688 36.50 10.35 -2.17
C THR A 688 35.72 10.18 -0.86
N GLN A 689 34.62 9.42 -0.87
CA GLN A 689 33.79 9.18 0.31
C GLN A 689 34.50 8.30 1.37
N CYS A 690 35.48 7.50 0.93
CA CYS A 690 36.17 6.57 1.80
C CYS A 690 37.69 6.67 1.74
N HIS A 691 38.28 7.11 0.64
CA HIS A 691 39.71 7.11 0.41
C HIS A 691 40.30 8.52 0.32
N VAL A 692 41.55 8.64 0.78
CA VAL A 692 42.39 9.80 0.48
C VAL A 692 43.34 9.44 -0.68
N ALA A 693 43.40 10.32 -1.68
CA ALA A 693 44.42 10.30 -2.72
C ALA A 693 44.88 11.72 -3.01
N ALA A 694 46.18 11.97 -2.86
CA ALA A 694 46.81 13.29 -3.13
C ALA A 694 46.19 14.47 -2.37
N GLY A 695 45.68 14.25 -1.17
CA GLY A 695 45.05 15.30 -0.33
C GLY A 695 43.56 15.46 -0.56
N HIS A 696 42.96 14.72 -1.50
CA HIS A 696 41.51 14.72 -1.76
C HIS A 696 40.82 13.54 -1.09
N GLY A 697 39.67 13.76 -0.46
CA GLY A 697 38.80 12.73 0.10
C GLY A 697 38.92 12.53 1.60
N VAL A 698 38.42 11.41 2.11
CA VAL A 698 38.26 11.08 3.54
C VAL A 698 39.05 9.80 3.90
N ASN A 699 39.73 9.79 5.04
CA ASN A 699 40.58 8.68 5.49
C ASN A 699 39.75 7.63 6.27
N LEU A 700 38.82 6.96 5.59
CA LEU A 700 38.05 5.83 6.15
C LEU A 700 38.58 4.49 5.66
N GLY A 701 38.99 4.45 4.41
CA GLY A 701 39.70 3.32 3.77
C GLY A 701 41.20 3.56 3.69
N PRO A 702 41.96 2.64 3.04
CA PRO A 702 43.38 2.83 2.82
C PRO A 702 43.69 4.15 2.09
N ASP A 703 44.75 4.79 2.50
CA ASP A 703 45.39 5.88 1.75
C ASP A 703 45.91 5.32 0.43
N LEU A 704 45.30 5.74 -0.69
CA LEU A 704 45.58 5.16 -2.00
C LEU A 704 46.96 5.53 -2.52
N VAL A 705 47.56 6.65 -2.09
CA VAL A 705 48.95 7.00 -2.40
C VAL A 705 49.92 5.95 -1.83
N LYS A 706 49.65 5.43 -0.65
CA LYS A 706 50.43 4.34 -0.05
C LYS A 706 50.14 3.00 -0.69
N SER A 707 48.89 2.76 -1.09
CA SER A 707 48.47 1.49 -1.71
C SER A 707 49.12 1.27 -3.08
N VAL A 708 49.27 2.30 -3.89
CA VAL A 708 49.90 2.23 -5.23
C VAL A 708 51.39 1.94 -5.19
N LYS A 709 52.06 2.08 -4.08
CA LYS A 709 53.43 1.62 -3.86
C LYS A 709 53.53 0.09 -3.94
N LYS A 710 52.43 -0.63 -3.69
CA LYS A 710 52.35 -2.11 -3.70
C LYS A 710 51.62 -2.69 -4.92
N LEU A 711 50.68 -1.91 -5.52
CA LEU A 711 49.80 -2.34 -6.61
C LEU A 711 49.88 -1.33 -7.78
N ARG A 712 50.15 -1.79 -8.99
CA ARG A 712 50.22 -0.93 -10.17
C ARG A 712 49.59 -1.59 -11.42
N GLY A 713 49.25 -0.77 -12.40
CA GLY A 713 48.75 -1.20 -13.69
C GLY A 713 47.53 -2.12 -13.55
N LYS A 714 47.66 -3.29 -14.11
CA LYS A 714 46.57 -4.29 -14.13
C LYS A 714 46.20 -4.76 -12.73
N ASP A 715 47.14 -4.92 -11.81
CA ASP A 715 46.88 -5.39 -10.44
C ASP A 715 46.08 -4.35 -9.65
N LEU A 716 46.36 -3.06 -9.82
CA LEU A 716 45.60 -1.97 -9.23
C LEU A 716 44.16 -1.95 -9.80
N LEU A 717 44.02 -2.05 -11.11
CA LEU A 717 42.73 -2.10 -11.79
C LEU A 717 41.89 -3.29 -11.31
N LEU A 718 42.48 -4.49 -11.24
CA LEU A 718 41.77 -5.69 -10.77
C LEU A 718 41.27 -5.52 -9.35
N GLN A 719 42.04 -4.91 -8.47
CA GLN A 719 41.63 -4.63 -7.09
C GLN A 719 40.48 -3.61 -6.99
N ILE A 720 40.38 -2.70 -7.95
CA ILE A 720 39.26 -1.73 -8.05
C ILE A 720 38.00 -2.43 -8.58
N LEU A 721 38.13 -3.31 -9.58
CA LEU A 721 37.02 -4.06 -10.17
C LEU A 721 36.46 -5.12 -9.23
N ASP A 722 37.34 -5.82 -8.51
CA ASP A 722 37.01 -6.82 -7.50
C ASP A 722 37.70 -6.49 -6.17
N PRO A 723 37.08 -5.66 -5.33
CA PRO A 723 37.63 -5.27 -4.05
C PRO A 723 37.84 -6.42 -3.06
N SER A 724 37.20 -7.55 -3.29
CA SER A 724 37.32 -8.76 -2.44
C SER A 724 38.50 -9.66 -2.86
N LEU A 725 39.13 -9.39 -3.99
CA LEU A 725 40.26 -10.21 -4.50
C LEU A 725 41.41 -10.31 -3.48
N LYS A 726 41.73 -9.19 -2.82
CA LYS A 726 42.72 -9.14 -1.75
C LYS A 726 42.36 -8.07 -0.73
N ILE A 727 41.99 -8.48 0.46
CA ILE A 727 41.60 -7.60 1.55
C ILE A 727 42.75 -7.47 2.54
N ASP A 728 43.22 -6.24 2.80
CA ASP A 728 44.20 -5.95 3.84
C ASP A 728 43.58 -6.19 5.22
N ASP A 729 44.33 -6.83 6.13
CA ASP A 729 43.81 -7.28 7.41
C ASP A 729 43.39 -6.09 8.32
N ASP A 730 43.99 -4.91 8.14
CA ASP A 730 43.61 -3.68 8.84
C ASP A 730 42.23 -3.15 8.46
N TYR A 731 41.67 -3.60 7.33
CA TYR A 731 40.34 -3.22 6.81
C TYR A 731 39.39 -4.41 6.66
N ARG A 732 39.79 -5.60 7.10
CA ARG A 732 38.98 -6.80 7.04
C ARG A 732 37.89 -6.77 8.10
N MET A 733 36.66 -6.97 7.67
CA MET A 733 35.55 -7.16 8.58
C MET A 733 35.68 -8.50 9.32
N VAL A 734 35.43 -8.48 10.62
CA VAL A 734 35.42 -9.65 11.48
C VAL A 734 34.04 -9.75 12.13
N GLN A 735 33.50 -10.95 12.14
CA GLN A 735 32.28 -11.30 12.86
C GLN A 735 32.66 -12.06 14.14
N PHE A 736 32.09 -11.66 15.26
CA PHE A 736 32.23 -12.27 16.55
C PHE A 736 30.88 -12.88 16.94
N LEU A 737 30.83 -14.19 17.07
CA LEU A 737 29.71 -14.87 17.72
C LEU A 737 29.98 -14.80 19.22
N LEU A 738 29.05 -14.24 19.96
CA LEU A 738 29.13 -14.12 21.41
C LEU A 738 28.46 -15.32 22.10
N THR A 739 28.91 -15.63 23.33
CA THR A 739 28.34 -16.72 24.13
C THR A 739 26.87 -16.59 24.48
N ASP A 740 26.29 -15.41 24.28
CA ASP A 740 24.85 -15.12 24.39
C ASP A 740 24.09 -15.25 23.06
N GLY A 741 24.74 -15.77 22.01
CA GLY A 741 24.17 -15.99 20.67
C GLY A 741 24.17 -14.75 19.78
N ARG A 742 24.55 -13.57 20.25
CA ARG A 742 24.60 -12.36 19.42
C ARG A 742 25.82 -12.39 18.50
N VAL A 743 25.63 -11.93 17.27
CA VAL A 743 26.72 -11.70 16.32
C VAL A 743 27.04 -10.21 16.26
N VAL A 744 28.31 -9.87 16.46
CA VAL A 744 28.81 -8.49 16.36
C VAL A 744 29.86 -8.43 15.25
N SER A 745 29.70 -7.52 14.30
CA SER A 745 30.62 -7.38 13.17
C SER A 745 31.30 -6.00 13.19
N GLY A 746 32.53 -5.95 12.72
CA GLY A 746 33.27 -4.70 12.57
C GLY A 746 34.74 -4.92 12.17
N VAL A 747 35.41 -3.85 11.81
CA VAL A 747 36.85 -3.86 11.62
C VAL A 747 37.53 -3.74 12.99
N VAL A 748 38.50 -4.59 13.29
CA VAL A 748 39.22 -4.54 14.57
C VAL A 748 40.13 -3.33 14.60
N ALA A 749 39.80 -2.37 15.45
CA ALA A 749 40.58 -1.13 15.63
C ALA A 749 41.76 -1.35 16.58
N SER A 750 41.59 -2.17 17.61
CA SER A 750 42.64 -2.56 18.53
C SER A 750 42.28 -3.86 19.27
N GLU A 751 43.27 -4.59 19.66
CA GLU A 751 43.15 -5.83 20.41
C GLU A 751 44.06 -5.78 21.64
N THR A 752 43.49 -6.12 22.78
CA THR A 752 44.21 -6.31 24.04
C THR A 752 44.12 -7.79 24.49
N PRO A 753 44.83 -8.21 25.53
CA PRO A 753 44.63 -9.60 26.03
C PRO A 753 43.18 -9.91 26.42
N GLU A 754 42.39 -8.91 26.87
CA GLU A 754 41.04 -9.11 27.40
C GLU A 754 39.94 -8.65 26.45
N THR A 755 40.23 -7.76 25.49
CA THR A 755 39.18 -7.11 24.69
C THR A 755 39.52 -6.94 23.21
N TYR A 756 38.51 -7.03 22.39
CA TYR A 756 38.51 -6.46 21.02
C TYR A 756 37.81 -5.09 21.05
N THR A 757 38.42 -4.08 20.45
CA THR A 757 37.75 -2.81 20.11
C THR A 757 37.50 -2.81 18.62
N ILE A 758 36.25 -2.78 18.21
CA ILE A 758 35.86 -2.84 16.80
C ILE A 758 35.17 -1.55 16.36
N ARG A 759 35.27 -1.24 15.07
CA ARG A 759 34.47 -0.24 14.37
C ARG A 759 33.34 -0.92 13.61
N PRO A 760 32.09 -0.90 14.09
CA PRO A 760 30.97 -1.58 13.42
C PRO A 760 30.58 -0.94 12.10
N ASN A 761 30.81 0.38 11.97
CA ASN A 761 30.51 1.15 10.79
C ASN A 761 31.70 2.06 10.44
N LEU A 762 32.29 1.85 9.28
CA LEU A 762 33.44 2.64 8.82
C LEU A 762 33.04 4.10 8.47
N LEU A 763 31.77 4.37 8.18
CA LEU A 763 31.27 5.74 7.96
C LEU A 763 31.09 6.54 9.27
N MET A 764 31.25 5.88 10.42
CA MET A 764 31.22 6.51 11.76
C MET A 764 32.41 5.98 12.57
N PRO A 765 33.66 6.31 12.19
CA PRO A 765 34.87 5.71 12.75
C PRO A 765 35.08 6.02 14.23
N GLU A 766 34.43 7.08 14.73
CA GLU A 766 34.44 7.45 16.15
C GLU A 766 33.58 6.52 17.03
N LYS A 767 32.60 5.85 16.42
CA LYS A 767 31.75 4.86 17.13
C LYS A 767 32.43 3.52 17.19
N VAL A 768 33.07 3.24 18.33
CA VAL A 768 33.71 1.97 18.60
C VAL A 768 32.90 1.12 19.58
N LYS A 769 32.95 -0.19 19.42
CA LYS A 769 32.34 -1.17 20.32
C LYS A 769 33.43 -2.04 20.93
N ARG A 770 33.42 -2.19 22.25
CA ARG A 770 34.33 -3.09 22.98
C ARG A 770 33.63 -4.42 23.22
N ILE A 771 34.34 -5.52 22.94
CA ILE A 771 33.88 -6.91 23.13
C ILE A 771 34.87 -7.57 24.06
N GLN A 772 34.41 -8.17 25.15
CA GLN A 772 35.27 -8.95 26.04
C GLN A 772 35.59 -10.27 25.36
N LYS A 773 36.87 -10.68 25.34
CA LYS A 773 37.28 -11.91 24.70
C LYS A 773 36.64 -13.17 25.33
N LYS A 774 36.36 -13.12 26.63
CA LYS A 774 35.65 -14.20 27.35
C LYS A 774 34.20 -14.42 26.88
N ASP A 775 33.60 -13.38 26.27
CA ASP A 775 32.23 -13.43 25.79
C ASP A 775 32.17 -13.80 24.29
N VAL A 776 33.31 -14.13 23.67
CA VAL A 776 33.41 -14.56 22.27
C VAL A 776 33.48 -16.07 22.19
N GLU A 777 32.53 -16.68 21.56
CA GLU A 777 32.49 -18.10 21.27
C GLU A 777 33.28 -18.45 20.00
N GLU A 778 33.04 -17.69 18.92
CA GLU A 778 33.75 -17.85 17.65
C GLU A 778 34.07 -16.50 16.98
N ARG A 779 35.12 -16.52 16.16
CA ARG A 779 35.57 -15.37 15.37
C ARG A 779 35.73 -15.77 13.90
N PHE A 780 35.05 -15.08 12.99
CA PHE A 780 35.11 -15.31 11.55
C PHE A 780 35.62 -14.08 10.81
N SER A 781 36.66 -14.25 10.00
CA SER A 781 37.12 -13.16 9.09
C SER A 781 36.31 -13.17 7.81
N SER A 782 35.75 -12.01 7.44
CA SER A 782 34.98 -11.86 6.19
C SER A 782 35.86 -12.08 4.95
N GLN A 783 35.32 -12.77 3.97
CA GLN A 783 35.90 -12.90 2.64
C GLN A 783 35.43 -11.79 1.71
N VAL A 784 34.52 -10.92 2.15
CA VAL A 784 33.95 -9.82 1.38
C VAL A 784 34.51 -8.50 1.88
N SER A 785 35.02 -7.67 0.96
CA SER A 785 35.54 -6.35 1.25
C SER A 785 34.43 -5.40 1.74
N PRO A 786 34.69 -4.49 2.69
CA PRO A 786 33.79 -3.39 3.01
C PRO A 786 33.68 -2.36 1.87
N MET A 787 34.62 -2.32 0.93
CA MET A 787 34.52 -1.53 -0.28
C MET A 787 33.50 -2.19 -1.24
N PRO A 788 32.41 -1.46 -1.66
CA PRO A 788 31.45 -2.02 -2.62
C PRO A 788 32.06 -2.30 -3.99
N ALA A 789 31.68 -3.42 -4.60
CA ALA A 789 32.03 -3.68 -5.99
C ALA A 789 31.17 -2.82 -6.92
N GLY A 790 31.68 -2.55 -8.15
CA GLY A 790 30.93 -1.86 -9.19
C GLY A 790 30.90 -0.35 -9.11
N LEU A 791 31.61 0.29 -8.20
CA LEU A 791 31.70 1.76 -8.10
C LEU A 791 32.16 2.42 -9.41
N VAL A 792 33.02 1.76 -10.18
CA VAL A 792 33.52 2.25 -11.47
C VAL A 792 32.58 1.97 -12.64
N ASN A 793 31.44 1.34 -12.43
CA ASN A 793 30.45 1.06 -13.48
C ASN A 793 29.81 2.34 -14.06
N VAL A 794 29.91 3.45 -13.35
CA VAL A 794 29.47 4.78 -13.82
C VAL A 794 30.48 5.48 -14.72
N LEU A 795 31.68 4.93 -14.85
CA LEU A 795 32.77 5.46 -15.65
C LEU A 795 32.80 4.81 -17.04
N THR A 796 33.29 5.56 -18.02
CA THR A 796 33.69 5.01 -19.31
C THR A 796 35.00 4.24 -19.17
N ARG A 797 35.33 3.39 -20.19
CA ARG A 797 36.61 2.67 -20.23
C ARG A 797 37.81 3.61 -20.10
N GLN A 798 37.79 4.77 -20.80
CA GLN A 798 38.88 5.74 -20.77
C GLN A 798 38.98 6.39 -19.38
N GLU A 799 37.86 6.78 -18.76
CA GLU A 799 37.86 7.35 -17.40
C GLU A 799 38.44 6.38 -16.37
N ILE A 800 38.23 5.07 -16.54
CA ILE A 800 38.83 4.06 -15.65
C ILE A 800 40.37 4.02 -15.84
N LEU A 801 40.86 4.11 -17.08
CA LEU A 801 42.32 4.15 -17.35
C LEU A 801 42.94 5.45 -16.84
N ASP A 802 42.24 6.58 -16.98
CA ASP A 802 42.66 7.87 -16.46
C ASP A 802 42.67 7.85 -14.92
N LEU A 803 41.66 7.22 -14.26
CA LEU A 803 41.63 6.99 -12.81
C LEU A 803 42.84 6.17 -12.34
N VAL A 804 43.21 5.09 -13.03
CA VAL A 804 44.40 4.30 -12.70
C VAL A 804 45.66 5.16 -12.84
N SER A 805 45.75 5.98 -13.90
CA SER A 805 46.87 6.90 -14.12
C SER A 805 47.02 7.92 -13.00
N PHE A 806 45.89 8.52 -12.55
CA PHE A 806 45.84 9.46 -11.42
C PHE A 806 46.30 8.82 -10.11
N LEU A 807 45.79 7.63 -9.81
CA LEU A 807 46.21 6.90 -8.62
C LEU A 807 47.71 6.54 -8.65
N GLU A 808 48.22 6.11 -9.79
CA GLU A 808 49.64 5.76 -9.95
C GLU A 808 50.60 6.94 -9.86
N ALA A 809 50.13 8.14 -10.21
CA ALA A 809 50.93 9.34 -10.05
C ALA A 809 51.26 9.61 -8.57
N GLY A 810 50.35 9.28 -7.63
CA GLY A 810 50.59 9.30 -6.19
C GLY A 810 51.07 10.64 -5.70
N GLU A 811 52.27 10.67 -5.12
CA GLU A 811 52.90 11.91 -4.59
C GLU A 811 53.46 12.82 -5.69
N ASN A 812 53.55 12.36 -6.96
CA ASN A 812 54.17 13.07 -8.08
C ASN A 812 53.17 13.86 -8.94
N LEU A 813 52.03 14.24 -8.37
CA LEU A 813 51.05 15.06 -9.06
C LEU A 813 51.54 16.50 -9.27
N PRO A 814 51.20 17.10 -10.44
CA PRO A 814 51.44 18.53 -10.69
C PRO A 814 50.86 19.40 -9.56
N ALA A 815 51.53 20.50 -9.25
CA ALA A 815 51.15 21.39 -8.16
C ALA A 815 49.71 21.93 -8.23
N GLY A 816 49.14 22.00 -9.46
CA GLY A 816 47.74 22.39 -9.68
C GLY A 816 46.72 21.30 -9.34
N LEU A 817 47.13 20.04 -9.19
CA LEU A 817 46.29 18.87 -8.91
C LEU A 817 46.56 18.29 -7.52
N SER A 818 47.48 18.88 -6.74
CA SER A 818 47.82 18.52 -5.36
C SER A 818 47.39 19.63 -4.38
N GLY A 819 46.58 19.27 -3.36
CA GLY A 819 46.21 20.22 -2.28
C GLY A 819 44.70 20.19 -1.95
N HIS A 820 44.34 20.86 -0.82
CA HIS A 820 42.95 21.00 -0.32
C HIS A 820 42.10 21.98 -1.18
N HIS A 821 42.04 21.76 -2.49
CA HIS A 821 41.03 22.44 -3.31
C HIS A 821 39.81 21.54 -3.40
N GLU A 822 38.62 22.13 -3.21
CA GLU A 822 37.35 21.45 -3.52
C GLU A 822 37.44 21.00 -4.97
N ILE A 823 37.26 19.70 -5.18
CA ILE A 823 37.13 19.16 -6.55
C ILE A 823 35.85 19.76 -7.11
N PRO A 824 35.88 20.51 -8.23
CA PRO A 824 34.64 21.01 -8.81
C PRO A 824 33.72 19.81 -9.10
N MET A 825 32.56 19.82 -8.49
CA MET A 825 31.52 18.86 -8.86
C MET A 825 31.21 19.09 -10.33
N VAL A 826 31.30 18.05 -11.13
CA VAL A 826 30.95 18.13 -12.56
C VAL A 826 29.44 18.38 -12.66
N GLU A 827 29.08 19.54 -13.27
CA GLU A 827 27.72 19.94 -13.59
C GLU A 827 26.95 18.91 -14.43
#